data_d71e5f49e2f84a1e8cdeaf5e1361c2c4
#
_entry.id   d71e5f49e2f84a1e8cdeaf5e1361c2c4
#
_cell.length_a   1.000
_cell.length_b   1.000
_cell.length_c   1.000
_cell.angle_alpha   90.00
_cell.angle_beta   90.00
_cell.angle_gamma   90.00
#
_symmetry.space_group_name_H-M   'P 1'
#
loop_
_entity.id
_entity.type
_entity.pdbx_description
1 polymer ?
#
loop_
_entity_poly.entity_id
_entity_poly.type
_entity_poly.pdbx_seq_one_letter_code
_entity_poly.pdbx_strand_id
1 'polypeptide(L)'
;MARLHTTVESLSVIDGVRQSRTLNVRVVEPLPATAQAVAKGNLYVLLELGGEAQPTPALFRLLLNTVQGVYYDAAGGITGGITEAILAAHQALVQHNAVHPNEAQLGGVSCAVLRGEELYLGIGGPAVVLVHTANRVDQFPAELSEYVIPLGNQETPAIELFRTSIDSTGTVVQLSSEWLARVPAPKLATAALAPDIASGAEYLEALAPSRSVLSALLTYIAPATPEQLAASAAAVSAAAGPPPVAAAAVVEQPLVVDATASDEDLDEIDEDEAATPEADHTIGAAALPVAVVATPSPDPAATPADDSEPVEPAGRRRWPWLLALLIPVLIIAAIAIALWMDQQRTLAEFQAQFQGAQAAYAAASADGVLEDTARTQLADAKERVNAALALAPNDEAAAGLLTDIQTKLDEVNHIVPLYKLVTLQPLGGEGSQPTNLVVEGPRVSILDQGQDRVTRYGLDEISGLIPEASGGVLAERGQILPDGQIVGELLDMTWADTGSDRRTSNLLILDSNRNLLQVDSATGLQPLAVANRDQWQNPTVIASYNGNFYLVDAGQGRILRYRPTADGYSSPPDNYFEGDATLDLSGVIDMAIDGSIWLLYRDGTVQTFLEGRQVPFVLQQPPDSPLSEPQAIYAGSDAGTSESLFITDAGGARILEYDKEGNYLRQYRPVDGADLEKLRSMTDVAVDEIGGTFYILTSDALYSTDIPQAS
;
A
#
# COMPACT_ATOMS: atom_id res chain seq x y z
N MET A 1 18.06 3.84 -31.96
CA MET A 1 18.68 4.41 -30.77
C MET A 1 18.81 3.29 -29.75
N ALA A 2 19.98 3.05 -29.20
CA ALA A 2 20.16 2.08 -28.15
C ALA A 2 19.38 2.56 -26.90
N ARG A 3 18.61 1.71 -26.25
CA ARG A 3 17.94 2.05 -25.01
C ARG A 3 19.00 2.07 -23.91
N LEU A 4 19.15 3.18 -23.21
CA LEU A 4 20.09 3.30 -22.10
C LEU A 4 19.48 2.66 -20.86
N HIS A 5 20.33 2.05 -20.05
CA HIS A 5 20.04 1.49 -18.74
C HIS A 5 20.90 2.21 -17.71
N THR A 6 20.37 2.40 -16.53
CA THR A 6 21.02 3.08 -15.41
C THR A 6 21.25 2.11 -14.26
N THR A 7 22.40 2.27 -13.61
CA THR A 7 22.73 1.63 -12.33
C THR A 7 23.06 2.74 -11.35
N VAL A 8 22.47 2.69 -10.16
CA VAL A 8 22.56 3.77 -9.18
C VAL A 8 23.16 3.26 -7.88
N GLU A 9 24.01 4.06 -7.27
CA GLU A 9 24.60 3.84 -5.95
C GLU A 9 24.53 5.13 -5.15
N SER A 10 24.12 5.06 -3.88
CA SER A 10 24.08 6.19 -2.98
C SER A 10 25.08 6.06 -1.85
N LEU A 11 25.70 7.15 -1.45
CA LEU A 11 26.68 7.19 -0.38
C LEU A 11 26.33 8.30 0.61
N SER A 12 26.23 7.95 1.88
CA SER A 12 26.18 8.92 2.99
C SER A 12 27.24 8.56 4.00
N VAL A 13 28.08 9.53 4.35
CA VAL A 13 29.17 9.36 5.33
C VAL A 13 29.01 10.43 6.40
N ILE A 14 28.86 10.00 7.64
CA ILE A 14 28.79 10.87 8.81
C ILE A 14 29.98 10.56 9.71
N ASP A 15 30.80 11.57 10.00
CA ASP A 15 32.00 11.44 10.83
C ASP A 15 32.99 10.34 10.37
N GLY A 16 33.06 10.09 9.07
CA GLY A 16 33.92 9.08 8.48
C GLY A 16 33.33 7.66 8.51
N VAL A 17 32.07 7.50 8.89
CA VAL A 17 31.37 6.21 8.92
C VAL A 17 30.28 6.21 7.84
N ARG A 18 30.33 5.24 6.95
CA ARG A 18 29.27 5.02 5.94
C ARG A 18 27.97 4.67 6.64
N GLN A 19 26.92 5.36 6.30
CA GLN A 19 25.57 5.08 6.77
C GLN A 19 24.95 3.97 5.93
N SER A 20 24.16 3.13 6.55
CA SER A 20 23.43 2.06 5.88
C SER A 20 22.28 2.57 5.01
N ARG A 21 21.85 3.80 5.21
CA ARG A 21 20.78 4.47 4.45
C ARG A 21 21.15 5.90 4.09
N THR A 22 20.77 6.29 2.88
CA THR A 22 20.92 7.66 2.37
C THR A 22 19.53 8.30 2.31
N LEU A 23 19.20 9.13 3.30
CA LEU A 23 17.86 9.71 3.48
C LEU A 23 17.56 10.89 2.53
N ASN A 24 18.58 11.47 1.96
CA ASN A 24 18.54 12.71 1.18
C ASN A 24 18.65 12.49 -0.33
N VAL A 25 18.31 11.29 -0.78
CA VAL A 25 18.35 10.89 -2.19
C VAL A 25 16.97 10.40 -2.64
N ARG A 26 16.60 10.72 -3.88
CA ARG A 26 15.41 10.16 -4.55
C ARG A 26 15.78 9.73 -5.97
N VAL A 27 15.45 8.49 -6.29
CA VAL A 27 15.59 7.93 -7.64
C VAL A 27 14.22 7.52 -8.14
N VAL A 28 13.82 8.01 -9.30
CA VAL A 28 12.54 7.70 -9.93
C VAL A 28 12.77 7.31 -11.37
N GLU A 29 12.56 6.06 -11.70
CA GLU A 29 12.63 5.50 -13.05
C GLU A 29 11.22 5.00 -13.46
N PRO A 30 10.40 5.85 -14.12
CA PRO A 30 9.01 5.53 -14.39
C PRO A 30 8.88 4.29 -15.27
N LEU A 31 8.08 3.33 -14.83
CA LEU A 31 7.64 2.21 -15.66
C LEU A 31 6.77 2.74 -16.81
N PRO A 32 6.76 2.05 -17.98
CA PRO A 32 6.04 2.49 -19.19
C PRO A 32 4.52 2.65 -19.05
N ALA A 33 3.95 2.35 -17.88
CA ALA A 33 2.51 2.39 -17.65
C ALA A 33 1.89 3.81 -17.65
N THR A 34 2.67 4.85 -17.37
CA THR A 34 2.20 6.25 -17.42
C THR A 34 2.92 7.01 -18.52
N ALA A 35 2.20 7.29 -19.63
CA ALA A 35 2.77 7.96 -20.80
C ALA A 35 3.40 9.33 -20.48
N GLN A 36 2.87 10.06 -19.51
CA GLN A 36 3.36 11.37 -19.11
C GLN A 36 4.68 11.26 -18.32
N ALA A 37 4.79 10.36 -17.37
CA ALA A 37 6.02 10.17 -16.58
C ALA A 37 7.17 9.64 -17.47
N VAL A 38 6.89 8.68 -18.36
CA VAL A 38 7.88 8.19 -19.34
C VAL A 38 8.33 9.30 -20.29
N ALA A 39 7.43 10.21 -20.69
CA ALA A 39 7.78 11.34 -21.55
C ALA A 39 8.70 12.34 -20.85
N LYS A 40 8.67 12.45 -19.52
CA LYS A 40 9.54 13.31 -18.72
C LYS A 40 10.91 12.71 -18.41
N GLY A 41 11.06 11.38 -18.46
CA GLY A 41 12.33 10.67 -18.22
C GLY A 41 12.57 10.30 -16.76
N ASN A 42 13.74 9.72 -16.48
CA ASN A 42 14.17 9.27 -15.15
C ASN A 42 14.69 10.46 -14.35
N LEU A 43 14.28 10.58 -13.09
CA LEU A 43 14.66 11.66 -12.18
C LEU A 43 15.56 11.13 -11.05
N TYR A 44 16.68 11.80 -10.83
CA TYR A 44 17.66 11.55 -9.79
C TYR A 44 17.86 12.83 -8.97
N VAL A 45 17.61 12.79 -7.67
CA VAL A 45 17.68 13.96 -6.80
C VAL A 45 18.61 13.70 -5.64
N LEU A 46 19.53 14.63 -5.39
CA LEU A 46 20.29 14.72 -4.14
C LEU A 46 19.98 16.04 -3.46
N LEU A 47 19.58 15.97 -2.20
CA LEU A 47 19.25 17.12 -1.35
C LEU A 47 20.28 17.25 -0.24
N GLU A 48 20.84 18.42 -0.04
CA GLU A 48 21.72 18.75 1.08
C GLU A 48 21.01 19.72 2.01
N LEU A 49 20.96 19.39 3.29
CA LEU A 49 20.42 20.26 4.34
C LEU A 49 21.44 20.41 5.47
N GLY A 50 21.47 21.60 6.06
CA GLY A 50 22.29 21.89 7.22
C GLY A 50 21.76 23.09 8.00
N GLY A 51 21.97 23.07 9.32
CA GLY A 51 21.55 24.11 10.25
C GLY A 51 22.19 23.88 11.60
N GLU A 52 21.71 24.59 12.64
CA GLU A 52 22.19 24.37 14.02
C GLU A 52 21.67 23.02 14.56
N ALA A 53 20.46 22.62 14.19
CA ALA A 53 19.88 21.30 14.48
C ALA A 53 20.14 20.33 13.33
N GLN A 54 20.15 19.03 13.64
CA GLN A 54 20.22 18.00 12.61
C GLN A 54 18.91 17.97 11.81
N PRO A 55 18.95 17.89 10.47
CA PRO A 55 17.74 17.79 9.66
C PRO A 55 17.04 16.45 9.93
N THR A 56 15.72 16.51 10.11
CA THR A 56 14.94 15.32 10.38
C THR A 56 14.69 14.49 9.12
N PRO A 57 14.56 13.15 9.23
CA PRO A 57 14.18 12.29 8.11
C PRO A 57 12.85 12.70 7.45
N ALA A 58 11.90 13.19 8.25
CA ALA A 58 10.61 13.69 7.76
C ALA A 58 10.77 14.91 6.84
N LEU A 59 11.69 15.82 7.16
CA LEU A 59 11.96 16.99 6.33
C LEU A 59 12.61 16.60 5.00
N PHE A 60 13.57 15.67 4.99
CA PHE A 60 14.12 15.15 3.73
C PHE A 60 13.03 14.55 2.85
N ARG A 61 12.17 13.74 3.44
CA ARG A 61 11.05 13.10 2.72
C ARG A 61 10.08 14.13 2.15
N LEU A 62 9.67 15.10 2.95
CA LEU A 62 8.80 16.18 2.49
C LEU A 62 9.36 16.87 1.25
N LEU A 63 10.62 17.28 1.31
CA LEU A 63 11.25 18.01 0.21
C LEU A 63 11.47 17.14 -1.03
N LEU A 64 11.90 15.89 -0.86
CA LEU A 64 12.10 14.94 -1.96
C LEU A 64 10.78 14.56 -2.64
N ASN A 65 9.72 14.35 -1.87
CA ASN A 65 8.38 14.10 -2.42
C ASN A 65 7.84 15.33 -3.14
N THR A 66 8.06 16.53 -2.61
CA THR A 66 7.69 17.78 -3.27
C THR A 66 8.41 17.92 -4.62
N VAL A 67 9.73 17.67 -4.66
CA VAL A 67 10.49 17.69 -5.93
C VAL A 67 9.92 16.69 -6.92
N GLN A 68 9.72 15.45 -6.49
CA GLN A 68 9.21 14.38 -7.36
C GLN A 68 7.79 14.68 -7.86
N GLY A 69 6.85 15.01 -6.98
CA GLY A 69 5.44 15.28 -7.32
C GLY A 69 5.34 16.44 -8.30
N VAL A 70 5.89 17.60 -7.93
CA VAL A 70 5.83 18.80 -8.79
C VAL A 70 6.53 18.57 -10.12
N TYR A 71 7.66 17.88 -10.17
CA TYR A 71 8.35 17.58 -11.42
C TYR A 71 7.46 16.79 -12.39
N TYR A 72 6.84 15.70 -11.94
CA TYR A 72 6.03 14.86 -12.82
C TYR A 72 4.66 15.46 -13.12
N ASP A 73 4.08 16.26 -12.24
CA ASP A 73 2.78 16.90 -12.41
C ASP A 73 2.85 18.21 -13.24
N ALA A 74 4.02 18.86 -13.29
CA ALA A 74 4.21 20.09 -14.05
C ALA A 74 3.79 19.93 -15.51
N ALA A 75 2.98 20.86 -16.02
CA ALA A 75 2.48 20.84 -17.40
C ALA A 75 3.55 21.20 -18.45
N GLY A 76 4.74 21.65 -18.03
CA GLY A 76 5.82 22.14 -18.88
C GLY A 76 6.78 21.06 -19.39
N GLY A 77 7.80 21.51 -20.12
CA GLY A 77 8.94 20.68 -20.52
C GLY A 77 9.83 20.31 -19.33
N ILE A 78 10.90 19.52 -19.58
CA ILE A 78 11.80 19.01 -18.54
C ILE A 78 12.41 20.14 -17.71
N THR A 79 12.97 21.15 -18.35
CA THR A 79 13.61 22.28 -17.65
C THR A 79 12.63 23.10 -16.83
N GLY A 80 11.42 23.35 -17.34
CA GLY A 80 10.35 24.00 -16.58
C GLY A 80 9.92 23.19 -15.37
N GLY A 81 9.73 21.88 -15.53
CA GLY A 81 9.39 20.98 -14.43
C GLY A 81 10.47 20.92 -13.34
N ILE A 82 11.76 20.88 -13.71
CA ILE A 82 12.87 20.93 -12.74
C ILE A 82 12.85 22.27 -11.97
N THR A 83 12.65 23.38 -12.69
CA THR A 83 12.59 24.71 -12.05
C THR A 83 11.44 24.81 -11.06
N GLU A 84 10.23 24.40 -11.46
CA GLU A 84 9.05 24.39 -10.60
C GLU A 84 9.25 23.51 -9.38
N ALA A 85 9.82 22.33 -9.55
CA ALA A 85 10.09 21.38 -8.47
C ALA A 85 11.08 21.93 -7.43
N ILE A 86 12.19 22.54 -7.89
CA ILE A 86 13.18 23.14 -6.98
C ILE A 86 12.59 24.35 -6.25
N LEU A 87 11.80 25.19 -6.91
CA LEU A 87 11.11 26.32 -6.28
C LEU A 87 10.10 25.86 -5.25
N ALA A 88 9.34 24.80 -5.52
CA ALA A 88 8.39 24.23 -4.58
C ALA A 88 9.09 23.67 -3.33
N ALA A 89 10.20 22.95 -3.51
CA ALA A 89 11.01 22.48 -2.38
C ALA A 89 11.59 23.63 -1.55
N HIS A 90 12.06 24.71 -2.22
CA HIS A 90 12.50 25.92 -1.53
C HIS A 90 11.36 26.53 -0.69
N GLN A 91 10.17 26.68 -1.26
CA GLN A 91 9.01 27.24 -0.57
C GLN A 91 8.58 26.39 0.64
N ALA A 92 8.57 25.06 0.47
CA ALA A 92 8.28 24.13 1.56
C ALA A 92 9.28 24.26 2.70
N LEU A 93 10.58 24.41 2.38
CA LEU A 93 11.62 24.60 3.38
C LEU A 93 11.52 25.98 4.08
N VAL A 94 11.19 27.05 3.34
CA VAL A 94 10.92 28.38 3.92
C VAL A 94 9.75 28.31 4.91
N GLN A 95 8.68 27.60 4.54
CA GLN A 95 7.52 27.43 5.41
C GLN A 95 7.88 26.61 6.66
N HIS A 96 8.62 25.51 6.50
CA HIS A 96 9.13 24.74 7.62
C HIS A 96 9.94 25.61 8.60
N ASN A 97 10.90 26.38 8.09
CA ASN A 97 11.74 27.26 8.88
C ASN A 97 10.94 28.37 9.61
N ALA A 98 9.85 28.84 9.01
CA ALA A 98 8.98 29.83 9.65
C ALA A 98 8.21 29.25 10.84
N VAL A 99 7.82 27.96 10.76
CA VAL A 99 7.12 27.24 11.84
C VAL A 99 8.11 26.76 12.92
N HIS A 100 9.33 26.35 12.53
CA HIS A 100 10.35 25.78 13.39
C HIS A 100 11.64 26.64 13.39
N PRO A 101 11.62 27.89 13.89
CA PRO A 101 12.76 28.80 13.76
C PRO A 101 14.02 28.35 14.51
N ASN A 102 13.89 27.52 15.55
CA ASN A 102 15.01 26.95 16.30
C ASN A 102 15.67 25.75 15.61
N GLU A 103 15.01 25.19 14.59
CA GLU A 103 15.43 24.02 13.82
C GLU A 103 15.57 24.37 12.33
N ALA A 104 15.71 25.68 12.05
CA ALA A 104 15.77 26.16 10.67
C ALA A 104 16.92 25.51 9.89
N GLN A 105 16.61 25.04 8.68
CA GLN A 105 17.52 24.37 7.77
C GLN A 105 17.76 25.22 6.52
N LEU A 106 18.97 25.17 6.02
CA LEU A 106 19.33 25.73 4.72
C LEU A 106 20.03 24.64 3.91
N GLY A 107 19.95 24.70 2.57
CA GLY A 107 20.60 23.66 1.81
C GLY A 107 20.63 23.89 0.31
N GLY A 108 20.96 22.82 -0.40
CA GLY A 108 21.02 22.78 -1.85
C GLY A 108 20.38 21.52 -2.39
N VAL A 109 19.97 21.56 -3.65
CA VAL A 109 19.41 20.41 -4.36
C VAL A 109 20.01 20.31 -5.75
N SER A 110 20.36 19.11 -6.15
CA SER A 110 20.67 18.79 -7.54
C SER A 110 19.66 17.79 -8.08
N CYS A 111 19.07 18.12 -9.22
CA CYS A 111 18.16 17.26 -9.97
C CYS A 111 18.83 16.88 -11.29
N ALA A 112 18.96 15.59 -11.58
CA ALA A 112 19.40 15.10 -12.88
C ALA A 112 18.23 14.35 -13.54
N VAL A 113 17.95 14.63 -14.79
CA VAL A 113 16.88 13.98 -15.57
C VAL A 113 17.47 13.37 -16.82
N LEU A 114 17.39 12.06 -16.95
CA LEU A 114 17.79 11.33 -18.15
C LEU A 114 16.58 11.03 -19.02
N ARG A 115 16.58 11.54 -20.26
CA ARG A 115 15.57 11.22 -21.26
C ARG A 115 16.20 10.83 -22.60
N GLY A 116 16.17 9.56 -22.89
CA GLY A 116 16.91 9.02 -24.03
C GLY A 116 18.42 9.19 -23.84
N GLU A 117 19.09 9.92 -24.75
CA GLU A 117 20.51 10.23 -24.66
C GLU A 117 20.77 11.63 -24.07
N GLU A 118 19.71 12.36 -23.68
CA GLU A 118 19.85 13.70 -23.14
C GLU A 118 19.76 13.70 -21.61
N LEU A 119 20.76 14.33 -21.00
CA LEU A 119 20.82 14.60 -19.57
C LEU A 119 20.57 16.07 -19.30
N TYR A 120 19.56 16.35 -18.49
CA TYR A 120 19.21 17.68 -18.00
C TYR A 120 19.58 17.77 -16.53
N LEU A 121 20.23 18.86 -16.14
CA LEU A 121 20.59 19.12 -14.76
C LEU A 121 19.94 20.41 -14.29
N GLY A 122 19.42 20.41 -13.06
CA GLY A 122 18.95 21.59 -12.37
C GLY A 122 19.58 21.67 -11.00
N ILE A 123 20.15 22.80 -10.65
CA ILE A 123 20.86 23.02 -9.41
C ILE A 123 20.28 24.26 -8.72
N GLY A 124 19.86 24.12 -7.48
CA GLY A 124 19.37 25.20 -6.63
C GLY A 124 20.12 25.20 -5.30
N GLY A 125 20.68 26.34 -4.91
CA GLY A 125 21.52 26.41 -3.72
C GLY A 125 22.89 25.74 -3.89
N PRO A 126 23.63 25.47 -2.79
CA PRO A 126 24.95 24.86 -2.83
C PRO A 126 24.85 23.36 -3.15
N ALA A 127 25.04 22.99 -4.40
CA ALA A 127 25.10 21.59 -4.85
C ALA A 127 26.00 21.47 -6.09
N VAL A 128 26.55 20.29 -6.34
CA VAL A 128 27.50 20.04 -7.43
C VAL A 128 27.20 18.73 -8.13
N VAL A 129 27.36 18.73 -9.44
CA VAL A 129 27.22 17.53 -10.26
C VAL A 129 28.46 17.37 -11.16
N LEU A 130 29.07 16.20 -11.14
CA LEU A 130 30.11 15.82 -12.07
C LEU A 130 29.51 14.87 -13.11
N VAL A 131 29.80 15.11 -14.37
CA VAL A 131 29.35 14.26 -15.48
C VAL A 131 30.54 13.79 -16.27
N HIS A 132 30.77 12.47 -16.27
CA HIS A 132 31.77 11.82 -17.10
C HIS A 132 31.11 11.34 -18.40
N THR A 133 31.66 11.77 -19.52
CA THR A 133 31.28 11.31 -20.86
C THR A 133 32.54 11.03 -21.68
N ALA A 134 32.58 9.90 -22.36
CA ALA A 134 33.63 9.46 -23.29
C ALA A 134 35.08 9.68 -22.82
N ASN A 135 35.58 10.90 -22.67
CA ASN A 135 36.97 11.21 -22.35
C ASN A 135 37.15 12.41 -21.41
N ARG A 136 36.10 12.93 -20.81
CA ARG A 136 36.19 14.09 -19.93
C ARG A 136 35.17 14.02 -18.77
N VAL A 137 35.51 14.71 -17.72
CA VAL A 137 34.60 14.96 -16.59
C VAL A 137 34.32 16.45 -16.57
N ASP A 138 33.05 16.81 -16.73
CA ASP A 138 32.57 18.17 -16.62
C ASP A 138 31.95 18.38 -15.24
N GLN A 139 32.17 19.54 -14.64
CA GLN A 139 31.58 19.95 -13.36
C GLN A 139 30.46 20.97 -13.61
N PHE A 140 29.35 20.82 -12.92
CA PHE A 140 28.20 21.72 -12.97
C PHE A 140 27.78 22.15 -11.54
N PRO A 141 27.72 23.48 -11.23
CA PRO A 141 28.28 24.56 -12.03
C PRO A 141 29.81 24.47 -12.15
N ALA A 142 30.39 25.05 -13.21
CA ALA A 142 31.82 24.98 -13.45
C ALA A 142 32.66 25.60 -12.30
N GLU A 143 32.13 26.66 -11.70
CA GLU A 143 32.68 27.33 -10.51
C GLU A 143 31.56 27.55 -9.50
N LEU A 144 31.81 27.20 -8.23
CA LEU A 144 30.88 27.54 -7.15
C LEU A 144 31.05 29.05 -6.85
N SER A 145 29.94 29.77 -6.97
CA SER A 145 29.89 31.17 -6.56
C SER A 145 30.07 31.26 -5.02
N GLU A 146 30.85 32.24 -4.58
CA GLU A 146 30.97 32.56 -3.12
C GLU A 146 29.65 33.05 -2.51
N TYR A 147 28.68 33.44 -3.35
CA TYR A 147 27.38 33.97 -2.93
C TYR A 147 26.23 33.18 -3.54
N VAL A 148 26.11 31.90 -3.14
CA VAL A 148 24.96 31.08 -3.50
C VAL A 148 23.89 31.23 -2.44
N ILE A 149 22.68 31.65 -2.84
CA ILE A 149 21.52 31.69 -1.95
C ILE A 149 21.03 30.24 -1.73
N PRO A 150 21.06 29.72 -0.49
CA PRO A 150 20.62 28.38 -0.24
C PRO A 150 19.09 28.27 -0.26
N LEU A 151 18.56 27.06 -0.49
CA LEU A 151 17.15 26.74 -0.24
C LEU A 151 16.83 27.03 1.22
N GLY A 152 15.56 27.39 1.48
CA GLY A 152 15.09 27.70 2.85
C GLY A 152 15.42 29.13 3.32
N ASN A 153 16.19 29.91 2.55
CA ASN A 153 16.38 31.33 2.78
C ASN A 153 15.10 32.12 2.43
N GLN A 154 14.92 33.31 2.97
CA GLN A 154 13.81 34.20 2.57
C GLN A 154 13.94 34.73 1.13
N GLU A 155 15.14 34.78 0.60
CA GLU A 155 15.40 35.15 -0.80
C GLU A 155 15.34 33.90 -1.69
N THR A 156 14.69 34.01 -2.82
CA THR A 156 14.57 32.90 -3.79
C THR A 156 15.94 32.57 -4.40
N PRO A 157 16.39 31.29 -4.37
CA PRO A 157 17.66 30.89 -4.96
C PRO A 157 17.63 31.02 -6.48
N ALA A 158 18.77 31.33 -7.07
CA ALA A 158 18.97 31.18 -8.51
C ALA A 158 18.99 29.68 -8.84
N ILE A 159 18.24 29.29 -9.86
CA ILE A 159 18.23 27.92 -10.36
C ILE A 159 19.05 27.87 -11.64
N GLU A 160 20.10 27.10 -11.63
CA GLU A 160 20.97 26.90 -12.78
C GLU A 160 20.57 25.63 -13.53
N LEU A 161 20.37 25.76 -14.85
CA LEU A 161 19.95 24.66 -15.71
C LEU A 161 21.04 24.36 -16.73
N PHE A 162 21.37 23.08 -16.85
CA PHE A 162 22.37 22.60 -17.82
C PHE A 162 21.79 21.45 -18.63
N ARG A 163 22.34 21.26 -19.82
CA ARG A 163 21.99 20.13 -20.70
C ARG A 163 23.24 19.59 -21.35
N THR A 164 23.39 18.28 -21.32
CA THR A 164 24.46 17.56 -21.99
C THR A 164 23.92 16.28 -22.61
N SER A 165 24.70 15.58 -23.43
CA SER A 165 24.31 14.29 -24.01
C SER A 165 25.23 13.17 -23.54
N ILE A 166 24.67 11.98 -23.42
CA ILE A 166 25.39 10.73 -23.10
C ILE A 166 25.17 9.78 -24.28
N ASP A 167 26.13 9.74 -25.18
CA ASP A 167 25.97 9.04 -26.46
C ASP A 167 26.11 7.50 -26.34
N SER A 168 26.83 7.01 -25.32
CA SER A 168 27.05 5.57 -25.13
C SER A 168 27.12 5.16 -23.67
N THR A 169 28.15 5.61 -22.96
CA THR A 169 28.35 5.37 -21.52
C THR A 169 28.70 6.67 -20.84
N GLY A 170 28.24 6.83 -19.61
CA GLY A 170 28.56 7.97 -18.79
C GLY A 170 28.32 7.70 -17.31
N THR A 171 28.91 8.54 -16.47
CA THR A 171 28.67 8.50 -15.02
C THR A 171 28.29 9.90 -14.56
N VAL A 172 27.16 9.99 -13.85
CA VAL A 172 26.72 11.22 -13.19
C VAL A 172 26.98 11.07 -11.70
N VAL A 173 27.71 12.00 -11.09
CA VAL A 173 28.00 12.01 -9.67
C VAL A 173 27.45 13.31 -9.08
N GLN A 174 26.34 13.23 -8.40
CA GLN A 174 25.76 14.33 -7.63
C GLN A 174 26.41 14.34 -6.24
N LEU A 175 26.86 15.49 -5.79
CA LEU A 175 27.63 15.64 -4.56
C LEU A 175 27.03 16.74 -3.69
N SER A 176 27.01 16.53 -2.36
CA SER A 176 26.82 17.64 -1.43
C SER A 176 27.99 18.63 -1.53
N SER A 177 27.72 19.90 -1.31
CA SER A 177 28.71 20.97 -1.46
C SER A 177 29.93 20.82 -0.57
N GLU A 178 29.75 20.20 0.59
CA GLU A 178 30.81 19.90 1.59
C GLU A 178 31.96 19.05 1.00
N TRP A 179 31.68 18.24 -0.05
CA TRP A 179 32.72 17.49 -0.75
C TRP A 179 33.80 18.40 -1.34
N LEU A 180 33.38 19.45 -2.08
CA LEU A 180 34.33 20.39 -2.69
C LEU A 180 35.01 21.28 -1.67
N ALA A 181 34.37 21.56 -0.55
CA ALA A 181 35.01 22.29 0.55
C ALA A 181 36.16 21.51 1.22
N ARG A 182 36.11 20.17 1.14
CA ARG A 182 37.05 19.31 1.87
C ARG A 182 37.98 18.48 1.00
N VAL A 183 37.57 18.15 -0.22
CA VAL A 183 38.32 17.27 -1.11
C VAL A 183 38.59 17.99 -2.43
N PRO A 184 39.85 18.01 -2.92
CA PRO A 184 40.19 18.66 -4.18
C PRO A 184 39.40 18.08 -5.36
N ALA A 185 38.83 18.94 -6.21
CA ALA A 185 38.02 18.56 -7.38
C ALA A 185 38.64 17.46 -8.28
N PRO A 186 39.96 17.45 -8.56
CA PRO A 186 40.57 16.37 -9.37
C PRO A 186 40.43 14.98 -8.74
N LYS A 187 40.41 14.88 -7.41
CA LYS A 187 40.17 13.61 -6.71
C LYS A 187 38.73 13.17 -6.81
N LEU A 188 37.77 14.11 -6.69
CA LEU A 188 36.35 13.81 -6.88
C LEU A 188 36.05 13.38 -8.32
N ALA A 189 36.69 13.99 -9.31
CA ALA A 189 36.59 13.58 -10.71
C ALA A 189 37.05 12.13 -10.95
N THR A 190 37.98 11.61 -10.13
CA THR A 190 38.47 10.22 -10.22
C THR A 190 37.33 9.22 -9.87
N ALA A 191 36.41 9.58 -9.00
CA ALA A 191 35.26 8.74 -8.69
C ALA A 191 34.33 8.54 -9.90
N ALA A 192 34.15 9.60 -10.71
CA ALA A 192 33.36 9.53 -11.95
C ALA A 192 34.07 8.71 -13.05
N LEU A 193 35.37 8.49 -12.93
CA LEU A 193 36.21 7.71 -13.87
C LEU A 193 36.38 6.24 -13.41
N ALA A 194 35.79 5.84 -12.29
CA ALA A 194 35.91 4.47 -11.78
C ALA A 194 35.35 3.45 -12.79
N PRO A 195 35.88 2.22 -12.82
CA PRO A 195 35.47 1.20 -13.78
C PRO A 195 34.03 0.73 -13.60
N ASP A 196 33.51 0.85 -12.40
CA ASP A 196 32.13 0.54 -12.03
C ASP A 196 31.69 1.46 -10.89
N ILE A 197 30.38 1.47 -10.65
CA ILE A 197 29.76 2.41 -9.73
C ILE A 197 30.12 2.13 -8.26
N ALA A 198 30.23 0.85 -7.87
CA ALA A 198 30.62 0.46 -6.52
C ALA A 198 32.04 0.90 -6.19
N SER A 199 32.97 0.70 -7.11
CA SER A 199 34.37 1.18 -6.99
C SER A 199 34.42 2.72 -6.89
N GLY A 200 33.54 3.43 -7.57
CA GLY A 200 33.40 4.89 -7.46
C GLY A 200 32.93 5.34 -6.07
N ALA A 201 31.93 4.66 -5.53
CA ALA A 201 31.42 4.91 -4.19
C ALA A 201 32.46 4.58 -3.10
N GLU A 202 33.11 3.42 -3.17
CA GLU A 202 34.22 3.03 -2.27
C GLU A 202 35.37 4.04 -2.32
N TYR A 203 35.70 4.57 -3.50
CA TYR A 203 36.74 5.58 -3.64
C TYR A 203 36.34 6.90 -2.94
N LEU A 204 35.09 7.35 -3.07
CA LEU A 204 34.57 8.51 -2.34
C LEU A 204 34.59 8.27 -0.83
N GLU A 205 34.14 7.11 -0.39
CA GLU A 205 34.17 6.72 1.03
C GLU A 205 35.58 6.81 1.60
N ALA A 206 36.57 6.30 0.89
CA ALA A 206 37.98 6.35 1.29
C ALA A 206 38.55 7.79 1.33
N LEU A 207 37.96 8.72 0.60
CA LEU A 207 38.33 10.15 0.62
C LEU A 207 37.62 10.95 1.70
N ALA A 208 36.56 10.41 2.32
CA ALA A 208 35.73 11.12 3.27
C ALA A 208 36.51 11.50 4.54
N PRO A 209 36.65 12.80 4.89
CA PRO A 209 37.32 13.22 6.11
C PRO A 209 36.51 12.85 7.36
N SER A 210 37.18 12.58 8.46
CA SER A 210 36.54 12.52 9.77
C SER A 210 35.91 13.88 10.14
N ARG A 211 34.76 13.85 10.80
CA ARG A 211 33.96 15.02 11.20
C ARG A 211 33.37 15.80 10.02
N SER A 212 32.73 15.10 9.13
CA SER A 212 31.98 15.68 8.02
C SER A 212 30.69 14.92 7.80
N VAL A 213 29.69 15.58 7.23
CA VAL A 213 28.45 14.99 6.75
C VAL A 213 28.47 15.11 5.22
N LEU A 214 28.68 14.00 4.55
CA LEU A 214 28.88 13.96 3.11
C LEU A 214 27.90 13.03 2.46
N SER A 215 27.32 13.45 1.34
CA SER A 215 26.42 12.62 0.56
C SER A 215 26.78 12.67 -0.90
N ALA A 216 26.59 11.55 -1.59
CA ALA A 216 26.76 11.43 -3.02
C ALA A 216 25.71 10.48 -3.62
N LEU A 217 25.29 10.76 -4.85
CA LEU A 217 24.48 9.89 -5.66
C LEU A 217 25.22 9.66 -6.99
N LEU A 218 25.58 8.42 -7.24
CA LEU A 218 26.27 8.01 -8.45
C LEU A 218 25.28 7.30 -9.38
N THR A 219 25.23 7.70 -10.64
CA THR A 219 24.39 7.08 -11.66
C THR A 219 25.26 6.69 -12.86
N TYR A 220 25.45 5.41 -13.08
CA TYR A 220 26.11 4.87 -14.25
C TYR A 220 25.10 4.61 -15.36
N ILE A 221 25.39 5.10 -16.54
CA ILE A 221 24.50 5.05 -17.71
C ILE A 221 25.22 4.28 -18.83
N ALA A 222 24.59 3.22 -19.33
CA ALA A 222 25.17 2.37 -20.37
C ALA A 222 24.07 1.85 -21.33
N PRO A 223 24.42 1.36 -22.54
CA PRO A 223 23.47 0.68 -23.39
C PRO A 223 22.88 -0.55 -22.69
N ALA A 224 21.55 -0.69 -22.72
CA ALA A 224 20.86 -1.83 -22.14
C ALA A 224 21.29 -3.15 -22.80
N THR A 225 21.57 -4.16 -21.99
CA THR A 225 21.84 -5.52 -22.47
C THR A 225 20.56 -6.18 -23.02
N PRO A 226 20.68 -7.22 -23.86
CA PRO A 226 19.50 -7.96 -24.34
C PRO A 226 18.63 -8.54 -23.22
N GLU A 227 19.23 -8.94 -22.09
CA GLU A 227 18.52 -9.43 -20.91
C GLU A 227 17.73 -8.31 -20.22
N GLN A 228 18.32 -7.14 -20.02
CA GLN A 228 17.67 -5.97 -19.43
C GLN A 228 16.51 -5.45 -20.32
N LEU A 229 16.67 -5.52 -21.65
CA LEU A 229 15.61 -5.19 -22.60
C LEU A 229 14.47 -6.21 -22.52
N ALA A 230 14.78 -7.49 -22.35
CA ALA A 230 13.77 -8.54 -22.17
C ALA A 230 13.02 -8.41 -20.84
N ALA A 231 13.73 -8.15 -19.75
CA ALA A 231 13.14 -7.90 -18.43
C ALA A 231 12.23 -6.66 -18.44
N SER A 232 12.69 -5.57 -19.05
CA SER A 232 11.88 -4.34 -19.23
C SER A 232 10.63 -4.58 -20.09
N ALA A 233 10.73 -5.41 -21.16
CA ALA A 233 9.59 -5.77 -22.00
C ALA A 233 8.60 -6.69 -21.26
N ALA A 234 9.10 -7.59 -20.42
CA ALA A 234 8.28 -8.46 -19.57
C ALA A 234 7.51 -7.64 -18.51
N ALA A 235 8.17 -6.67 -17.86
CA ALA A 235 7.54 -5.75 -16.91
C ALA A 235 6.45 -4.90 -17.57
N VAL A 236 6.67 -4.41 -18.80
CA VAL A 236 5.66 -3.69 -19.59
C VAL A 236 4.46 -4.59 -19.93
N SER A 237 4.72 -5.85 -20.27
CA SER A 237 3.68 -6.83 -20.61
C SER A 237 2.85 -7.22 -19.38
N ALA A 238 3.49 -7.33 -18.20
CA ALA A 238 2.81 -7.60 -16.95
C ALA A 238 1.94 -6.41 -16.47
N ALA A 239 2.41 -5.18 -16.70
CA ALA A 239 1.66 -3.95 -16.37
C ALA A 239 0.48 -3.67 -17.32
N ALA A 240 0.51 -4.22 -18.55
CA ALA A 240 -0.53 -3.99 -19.55
C ALA A 240 -1.80 -4.85 -19.39
N GLY A 241 -1.81 -5.84 -18.50
CA GLY A 241 -2.93 -6.81 -18.36
C GLY A 241 -3.19 -7.63 -19.63
N PRO A 242 -3.90 -8.75 -19.56
CA PRO A 242 -4.27 -9.47 -20.78
C PRO A 242 -5.20 -8.61 -21.64
N PRO A 243 -4.97 -8.56 -22.96
CA PRO A 243 -5.84 -7.81 -23.86
C PRO A 243 -7.29 -8.30 -23.72
N PRO A 244 -8.30 -7.42 -23.80
CA PRO A 244 -9.69 -7.86 -23.75
C PRO A 244 -9.92 -8.88 -24.85
N VAL A 245 -10.34 -10.08 -24.44
CA VAL A 245 -10.68 -11.15 -25.37
C VAL A 245 -11.83 -10.65 -26.23
N ALA A 246 -11.53 -10.26 -27.47
CA ALA A 246 -12.53 -9.94 -28.46
C ALA A 246 -13.41 -11.18 -28.63
N ALA A 247 -14.69 -11.03 -28.34
CA ALA A 247 -15.68 -12.09 -28.60
C ALA A 247 -15.58 -12.51 -30.07
N ALA A 248 -15.00 -13.68 -30.31
CA ALA A 248 -14.94 -14.26 -31.62
C ALA A 248 -16.37 -14.59 -32.04
N ALA A 249 -16.84 -13.92 -33.09
CA ALA A 249 -18.06 -14.29 -33.80
C ALA A 249 -17.92 -15.73 -34.28
N VAL A 250 -18.85 -16.55 -33.84
CA VAL A 250 -19.00 -17.94 -34.33
C VAL A 250 -19.40 -17.87 -35.80
N VAL A 251 -18.47 -18.19 -36.70
CA VAL A 251 -18.77 -18.49 -38.08
C VAL A 251 -18.95 -20.00 -38.17
N GLU A 252 -20.20 -20.41 -38.36
CA GLU A 252 -20.53 -21.77 -38.77
C GLU A 252 -19.85 -22.11 -40.10
N GLN A 253 -19.02 -23.15 -40.10
CA GLN A 253 -18.62 -23.83 -41.33
C GLN A 253 -19.12 -25.30 -41.33
N PRO A 254 -19.56 -25.82 -42.47
CA PRO A 254 -20.23 -27.10 -42.53
C PRO A 254 -19.26 -28.28 -42.46
N LEU A 255 -19.75 -29.35 -41.82
CA LEU A 255 -19.11 -30.67 -41.74
C LEU A 255 -18.90 -31.28 -43.14
N VAL A 256 -17.66 -31.65 -43.43
CA VAL A 256 -17.35 -32.65 -44.45
C VAL A 256 -16.94 -33.93 -43.73
N VAL A 257 -17.72 -34.94 -43.92
CA VAL A 257 -17.47 -36.32 -43.48
C VAL A 257 -16.47 -36.95 -44.45
N ASP A 258 -15.38 -37.51 -43.98
CA ASP A 258 -14.73 -38.62 -44.70
C ASP A 258 -14.30 -39.70 -43.70
N ALA A 259 -14.70 -40.90 -44.10
CA ALA A 259 -14.57 -42.11 -43.31
C ALA A 259 -13.31 -42.87 -43.72
N THR A 260 -12.58 -43.40 -42.77
CA THR A 260 -11.93 -44.72 -42.91
C THR A 260 -11.54 -45.29 -41.54
N ALA A 261 -11.98 -46.49 -41.41
CA ALA A 261 -11.92 -47.52 -40.39
C ALA A 261 -10.53 -47.88 -39.82
N SER A 262 -10.51 -48.39 -38.60
CA SER A 262 -10.35 -49.79 -38.17
C SER A 262 -10.11 -49.84 -36.68
N ASP A 263 -10.93 -50.46 -35.93
CA ASP A 263 -11.00 -51.81 -35.32
C ASP A 263 -10.03 -52.08 -34.17
N GLU A 264 -10.66 -52.73 -33.19
CA GLU A 264 -10.16 -53.62 -32.11
C GLU A 264 -9.92 -52.92 -30.77
N ASP A 265 -10.38 -53.32 -29.60
CA ASP A 265 -11.18 -54.44 -29.09
C ASP A 265 -11.77 -54.08 -27.71
N LEU A 266 -13.01 -54.43 -27.46
CA LEU A 266 -13.66 -55.20 -26.40
C LEU A 266 -13.04 -55.24 -25.00
N ASP A 267 -13.84 -54.87 -24.00
CA ASP A 267 -14.48 -55.71 -22.97
C ASP A 267 -15.22 -54.79 -21.97
N GLU A 268 -16.48 -54.85 -21.95
CA GLU A 268 -17.53 -55.45 -21.09
C GLU A 268 -17.18 -55.54 -19.61
N ILE A 269 -18.10 -55.07 -18.77
CA ILE A 269 -18.88 -55.74 -17.73
C ILE A 269 -19.34 -54.68 -16.67
N ASP A 270 -20.56 -54.53 -16.58
CA ASP A 270 -21.73 -54.88 -15.76
C ASP A 270 -22.19 -53.86 -14.74
N GLU A 271 -23.48 -53.74 -14.83
CA GLU A 271 -24.53 -53.22 -13.96
C GLU A 271 -24.38 -53.60 -12.47
N ASP A 272 -24.83 -52.76 -11.54
CA ASP A 272 -26.00 -52.97 -10.73
C ASP A 272 -26.24 -51.91 -9.67
N GLU A 273 -27.45 -51.40 -9.70
CA GLU A 273 -28.51 -51.35 -8.69
C GLU A 273 -28.38 -50.45 -7.46
N ALA A 274 -29.27 -49.47 -7.50
CA ALA A 274 -30.31 -49.12 -6.49
C ALA A 274 -29.92 -48.86 -5.03
N ALA A 275 -30.31 -47.72 -4.55
CA ALA A 275 -31.32 -47.54 -3.50
C ALA A 275 -31.35 -46.11 -2.93
N THR A 276 -32.48 -45.46 -3.08
CA THR A 276 -32.94 -44.39 -2.18
C THR A 276 -33.35 -45.00 -0.80
N PRO A 277 -33.37 -44.22 0.29
CA PRO A 277 -34.62 -43.63 0.71
C PRO A 277 -34.54 -42.23 1.38
N GLU A 278 -35.64 -41.56 1.18
CA GLU A 278 -36.37 -40.51 1.89
C GLU A 278 -36.01 -40.19 3.37
N ALA A 279 -36.12 -38.94 3.72
CA ALA A 279 -37.01 -38.26 4.68
C ALA A 279 -36.49 -36.87 5.02
N ASP A 280 -37.16 -35.85 4.67
CA ASP A 280 -38.27 -35.12 5.30
C ASP A 280 -37.78 -34.10 6.38
N HIS A 281 -38.04 -32.83 6.11
CA HIS A 281 -38.69 -31.81 6.93
C HIS A 281 -38.55 -30.39 6.35
N THR A 282 -39.58 -30.03 5.65
CA THR A 282 -40.42 -28.81 5.67
C THR A 282 -40.00 -27.63 6.54
N ILE A 283 -40.15 -26.45 5.96
CA ILE A 283 -40.89 -25.19 6.30
C ILE A 283 -40.30 -24.10 5.41
N GLY A 284 -40.89 -23.35 4.51
CA GLY A 284 -42.20 -22.80 4.40
C GLY A 284 -42.03 -21.41 3.79
N ALA A 285 -42.26 -21.24 2.47
CA ALA A 285 -42.26 -19.94 1.81
C ALA A 285 -43.66 -19.70 1.23
N ALA A 286 -44.28 -18.62 1.62
CA ALA A 286 -45.59 -18.17 1.13
C ALA A 286 -45.46 -17.59 -0.27
N ALA A 287 -46.19 -18.19 -1.22
CA ALA A 287 -46.40 -17.65 -2.55
C ALA A 287 -47.86 -17.13 -2.65
N LEU A 288 -48.01 -15.95 -3.18
CA LEU A 288 -49.30 -15.36 -3.55
C LEU A 288 -49.82 -15.93 -4.87
N PRO A 289 -51.13 -16.07 -5.04
CA PRO A 289 -51.70 -16.84 -6.17
C PRO A 289 -51.92 -15.97 -7.42
N VAL A 290 -51.54 -16.57 -8.56
CA VAL A 290 -51.94 -16.09 -9.89
C VAL A 290 -53.25 -16.82 -10.27
N ALA A 291 -54.28 -16.05 -10.54
CA ALA A 291 -55.57 -16.53 -11.01
C ALA A 291 -55.48 -16.89 -12.52
N VAL A 292 -55.69 -18.14 -12.83
CA VAL A 292 -55.89 -18.65 -14.22
C VAL A 292 -57.41 -18.69 -14.45
N VAL A 293 -57.85 -17.92 -15.43
CA VAL A 293 -59.22 -18.00 -15.99
C VAL A 293 -59.26 -19.09 -17.03
N ALA A 294 -60.11 -20.07 -16.80
CA ALA A 294 -60.36 -21.16 -17.74
C ALA A 294 -61.45 -20.72 -18.75
N THR A 295 -61.17 -21.01 -20.01
CA THR A 295 -62.11 -21.00 -21.12
C THR A 295 -62.91 -22.32 -21.16
N PRO A 296 -64.19 -22.31 -21.49
CA PRO A 296 -64.87 -23.52 -21.98
C PRO A 296 -65.10 -23.48 -23.48
N SER A 297 -64.86 -24.59 -24.09
CA SER A 297 -65.14 -24.89 -25.52
C SER A 297 -66.49 -25.61 -25.69
N PRO A 298 -67.06 -25.54 -26.88
CA PRO A 298 -68.46 -25.89 -27.09
C PRO A 298 -68.68 -27.23 -27.83
N ASP A 299 -69.89 -27.73 -27.87
CA ASP A 299 -70.55 -28.31 -28.96
C ASP A 299 -71.80 -29.15 -28.51
N PRO A 300 -72.72 -29.66 -29.34
CA PRO A 300 -73.19 -29.20 -30.67
C PRO A 300 -74.72 -29.22 -30.86
N ALA A 301 -75.11 -28.67 -32.04
CA ALA A 301 -76.21 -29.13 -33.00
C ALA A 301 -77.68 -29.08 -32.66
N ALA A 302 -78.39 -28.31 -33.48
CA ALA A 302 -79.46 -28.81 -34.32
C ALA A 302 -80.12 -27.69 -35.14
N THR A 303 -80.10 -27.80 -36.42
CA THR A 303 -80.99 -27.16 -37.38
C THR A 303 -82.39 -27.88 -37.39
N PRO A 304 -83.52 -27.43 -37.97
CA PRO A 304 -83.60 -26.75 -39.26
C PRO A 304 -84.72 -25.69 -39.46
N ALA A 305 -84.61 -25.05 -40.64
CA ALA A 305 -85.68 -24.59 -41.61
C ALA A 305 -86.58 -23.45 -41.21
N ASP A 306 -86.76 -22.49 -41.97
CA ASP A 306 -87.15 -22.16 -43.30
C ASP A 306 -88.05 -20.91 -43.35
N ASP A 307 -88.06 -20.27 -44.46
CA ASP A 307 -88.99 -19.31 -45.06
C ASP A 307 -88.73 -17.81 -45.00
N SER A 308 -88.17 -17.44 -46.18
CA SER A 308 -88.76 -16.42 -47.12
C SER A 308 -88.93 -15.01 -46.74
N GLU A 309 -88.25 -14.29 -47.40
CA GLU A 309 -88.31 -13.26 -48.45
C GLU A 309 -88.30 -11.77 -48.05
N PRO A 310 -88.11 -10.88 -48.96
CA PRO A 310 -87.04 -9.86 -48.85
C PRO A 310 -87.55 -8.46 -48.71
N VAL A 311 -86.81 -7.53 -48.14
CA VAL A 311 -87.06 -6.11 -48.36
C VAL A 311 -85.69 -5.38 -48.51
N GLU A 312 -85.60 -4.65 -49.58
CA GLU A 312 -84.56 -3.81 -50.11
C GLU A 312 -83.93 -2.72 -49.15
N PRO A 313 -82.88 -2.03 -49.56
CA PRO A 313 -81.84 -1.54 -48.68
C PRO A 313 -81.98 -0.09 -48.25
N ALA A 314 -81.63 0.18 -47.06
CA ALA A 314 -81.43 1.59 -46.61
C ALA A 314 -80.10 1.79 -45.85
N GLY A 315 -79.29 2.54 -46.45
CA GLY A 315 -78.37 3.42 -45.70
C GLY A 315 -77.13 2.77 -45.07
N ARG A 316 -76.04 2.70 -45.82
CA ARG A 316 -74.67 2.56 -45.29
C ARG A 316 -74.42 3.64 -44.21
N ARG A 317 -74.66 3.35 -42.96
CA ARG A 317 -74.13 4.10 -41.83
C ARG A 317 -72.71 3.65 -41.56
N ARG A 318 -71.71 4.41 -42.08
CA ARG A 318 -70.25 4.16 -41.93
C ARG A 318 -69.76 4.38 -40.50
N TRP A 319 -70.53 4.12 -39.46
CA TRP A 319 -70.16 4.46 -38.07
C TRP A 319 -69.55 3.37 -37.21
N PRO A 320 -69.77 2.03 -37.44
CA PRO A 320 -69.16 1.04 -36.54
C PRO A 320 -67.67 0.86 -36.74
N TRP A 321 -67.10 1.07 -37.94
CA TRP A 321 -65.64 0.92 -38.14
C TRP A 321 -64.83 2.13 -37.59
N LEU A 322 -65.39 3.31 -37.50
CA LEU A 322 -64.80 4.49 -36.80
C LEU A 322 -64.72 4.24 -35.30
N LEU A 323 -65.77 3.59 -34.71
CA LEU A 323 -65.72 3.15 -33.30
C LEU A 323 -64.74 2.02 -33.08
N ALA A 324 -64.57 1.07 -34.02
CA ALA A 324 -63.58 0.01 -33.93
C ALA A 324 -62.11 0.51 -34.04
N LEU A 325 -61.91 1.69 -34.65
CA LEU A 325 -60.58 2.35 -34.72
C LEU A 325 -60.37 3.32 -33.57
N LEU A 326 -61.42 3.89 -33.01
CA LEU A 326 -61.34 4.84 -31.91
C LEU A 326 -60.97 4.18 -30.56
N ILE A 327 -61.44 2.93 -30.34
CA ILE A 327 -61.16 2.19 -29.11
C ILE A 327 -59.61 1.90 -28.95
N PRO A 328 -58.93 1.33 -29.98
CA PRO A 328 -57.47 1.14 -29.92
C PRO A 328 -56.71 2.44 -29.75
N VAL A 329 -57.15 3.55 -30.38
CA VAL A 329 -56.52 4.88 -30.25
C VAL A 329 -56.68 5.40 -28.85
N LEU A 330 -57.83 5.25 -28.22
CA LEU A 330 -58.06 5.64 -26.81
C LEU A 330 -57.24 4.79 -25.84
N ILE A 331 -57.08 3.50 -26.11
CA ILE A 331 -56.23 2.61 -25.29
C ILE A 331 -54.76 3.02 -25.41
N ILE A 332 -54.28 3.30 -26.62
CA ILE A 332 -52.92 3.77 -26.86
C ILE A 332 -52.72 5.14 -26.20
N ALA A 333 -53.67 6.04 -26.33
CA ALA A 333 -53.62 7.34 -25.65
C ALA A 333 -53.63 7.21 -24.11
N ALA A 334 -54.44 6.30 -23.57
CA ALA A 334 -54.45 6.03 -22.13
C ALA A 334 -53.12 5.43 -21.62
N ILE A 335 -52.56 4.49 -22.39
CA ILE A 335 -51.21 3.93 -22.11
C ILE A 335 -50.14 5.03 -22.21
N ALA A 336 -50.17 5.85 -23.25
CA ALA A 336 -49.22 6.97 -23.41
C ALA A 336 -49.35 8.00 -22.26
N ILE A 337 -50.55 8.32 -21.83
CA ILE A 337 -50.79 9.20 -20.68
C ILE A 337 -50.33 8.55 -19.39
N ALA A 338 -50.55 7.25 -19.20
CA ALA A 338 -50.10 6.53 -18.02
C ALA A 338 -48.56 6.49 -17.95
N LEU A 339 -47.87 6.19 -19.06
CA LEU A 339 -46.43 6.23 -19.18
C LEU A 339 -45.86 7.64 -18.98
N TRP A 340 -46.51 8.65 -19.53
CA TRP A 340 -46.11 10.05 -19.34
C TRP A 340 -46.28 10.48 -17.87
N MET A 341 -47.40 10.10 -17.24
CA MET A 341 -47.64 10.38 -15.81
C MET A 341 -46.62 9.66 -14.92
N ASP A 342 -46.26 8.40 -15.25
CA ASP A 342 -45.24 7.63 -14.53
C ASP A 342 -43.86 8.29 -14.67
N GLN A 343 -43.51 8.68 -15.89
CA GLN A 343 -42.27 9.42 -16.15
C GLN A 343 -42.21 10.77 -15.40
N GLN A 344 -43.34 11.50 -15.31
CA GLN A 344 -43.40 12.74 -14.56
C GLN A 344 -43.26 12.52 -13.03
N ARG A 345 -43.80 11.42 -12.51
CA ARG A 345 -43.63 11.03 -11.10
C ARG A 345 -42.16 10.67 -10.81
N THR A 346 -41.55 9.84 -11.65
CA THR A 346 -40.15 9.44 -11.51
C THR A 346 -39.24 10.68 -11.56
N LEU A 347 -39.47 11.61 -12.49
CA LEU A 347 -38.72 12.86 -12.58
C LEU A 347 -38.90 13.76 -11.33
N ALA A 348 -40.13 13.87 -10.83
CA ALA A 348 -40.38 14.65 -9.62
C ALA A 348 -39.75 14.03 -8.38
N GLU A 349 -39.73 12.70 -8.30
CA GLU A 349 -39.09 11.94 -7.21
C GLU A 349 -37.56 12.08 -7.27
N PHE A 350 -36.98 11.93 -8.47
CA PHE A 350 -35.57 12.24 -8.70
C PHE A 350 -35.17 13.64 -8.23
N GLN A 351 -35.92 14.67 -8.68
CA GLN A 351 -35.66 16.06 -8.31
C GLN A 351 -35.79 16.29 -6.80
N ALA A 352 -36.73 15.68 -6.13
CA ALA A 352 -36.91 15.79 -4.67
C ALA A 352 -35.73 15.17 -3.91
N GLN A 353 -35.26 13.97 -4.34
CA GLN A 353 -34.11 13.31 -3.74
C GLN A 353 -32.82 14.08 -4.01
N PHE A 354 -32.60 14.51 -5.25
CA PHE A 354 -31.40 15.24 -5.63
C PHE A 354 -31.29 16.61 -4.93
N GLN A 355 -32.36 17.39 -4.89
CA GLN A 355 -32.41 18.68 -4.16
C GLN A 355 -32.25 18.47 -2.64
N GLY A 356 -32.84 17.40 -2.09
CA GLY A 356 -32.63 17.01 -0.70
C GLY A 356 -31.17 16.68 -0.40
N ALA A 357 -30.50 15.93 -1.30
CA ALA A 357 -29.08 15.62 -1.19
C ALA A 357 -28.21 16.89 -1.22
N GLN A 358 -28.48 17.80 -2.18
CA GLN A 358 -27.77 19.09 -2.27
C GLN A 358 -27.92 19.94 -1.02
N ALA A 359 -29.15 20.01 -0.46
CA ALA A 359 -29.42 20.78 0.75
C ALA A 359 -28.67 20.19 1.97
N ALA A 360 -28.68 18.87 2.12
CA ALA A 360 -27.94 18.17 3.19
C ALA A 360 -26.42 18.34 3.05
N TYR A 361 -25.89 18.22 1.84
CA TYR A 361 -24.46 18.47 1.55
C TYR A 361 -24.06 19.92 1.86
N ALA A 362 -24.86 20.89 1.43
CA ALA A 362 -24.61 22.30 1.72
C ALA A 362 -24.66 22.60 3.23
N ALA A 363 -25.58 21.98 3.96
CA ALA A 363 -25.65 22.11 5.40
C ALA A 363 -24.44 21.52 6.12
N ALA A 364 -23.94 20.38 5.66
CA ALA A 364 -22.73 19.74 6.19
C ALA A 364 -21.46 20.52 5.89
N SER A 365 -21.43 21.25 4.78
CA SER A 365 -20.28 22.04 4.31
C SER A 365 -20.26 23.48 4.82
N ALA A 366 -21.22 23.87 5.67
CA ALA A 366 -21.29 25.22 6.20
C ALA A 366 -20.21 25.46 7.28
N ASP A 367 -19.69 26.69 7.34
CA ASP A 367 -18.68 27.08 8.31
C ASP A 367 -19.15 26.86 9.76
N GLY A 368 -18.30 26.23 10.58
CA GLY A 368 -18.53 26.02 12.01
C GLY A 368 -19.45 24.84 12.35
N VAL A 369 -19.77 23.97 11.40
CA VAL A 369 -20.50 22.73 11.67
C VAL A 369 -19.56 21.75 12.39
N LEU A 370 -20.05 21.15 13.47
CA LEU A 370 -19.32 20.09 14.19
C LEU A 370 -19.24 18.84 13.33
N GLU A 371 -18.10 18.14 13.37
CA GLU A 371 -17.83 16.94 12.55
C GLU A 371 -18.93 15.88 12.66
N ASP A 372 -19.43 15.57 13.87
CA ASP A 372 -20.52 14.61 14.07
C ASP A 372 -21.82 15.02 13.38
N THR A 373 -22.11 16.33 13.38
CA THR A 373 -23.27 16.88 12.68
C THR A 373 -23.06 16.82 11.18
N ALA A 374 -21.88 17.21 10.69
CA ALA A 374 -21.53 17.13 9.28
C ALA A 374 -21.61 15.68 8.78
N ARG A 375 -21.10 14.73 9.54
CA ARG A 375 -21.14 13.28 9.23
C ARG A 375 -22.56 12.77 9.07
N THR A 376 -23.45 13.16 10.01
CA THR A 376 -24.86 12.78 9.95
C THR A 376 -25.56 13.36 8.71
N GLN A 377 -25.30 14.63 8.39
CA GLN A 377 -25.88 15.31 7.23
C GLN A 377 -25.34 14.74 5.92
N LEU A 378 -24.03 14.40 5.86
CA LEU A 378 -23.42 13.77 4.70
C LEU A 378 -23.93 12.34 4.47
N ALA A 379 -24.23 11.60 5.54
CA ALA A 379 -24.85 10.29 5.43
C ALA A 379 -26.26 10.38 4.83
N ASP A 380 -27.11 11.35 5.29
CA ASP A 380 -28.42 11.63 4.68
C ASP A 380 -28.28 12.10 3.23
N ALA A 381 -27.30 12.96 2.92
CA ALA A 381 -27.02 13.38 1.55
C ALA A 381 -26.64 12.20 0.64
N LYS A 382 -25.80 11.27 1.12
CA LYS A 382 -25.39 10.06 0.40
C LYS A 382 -26.57 9.11 0.13
N GLU A 383 -27.43 8.90 1.11
CA GLU A 383 -28.64 8.10 0.95
C GLU A 383 -29.55 8.67 -0.13
N ARG A 384 -29.83 9.99 -0.09
CA ARG A 384 -30.68 10.69 -1.06
C ARG A 384 -30.11 10.70 -2.46
N VAL A 385 -28.80 10.96 -2.63
CA VAL A 385 -28.18 10.96 -3.96
C VAL A 385 -28.17 9.55 -4.57
N ASN A 386 -27.97 8.51 -3.75
CA ASN A 386 -28.10 7.14 -4.22
C ASN A 386 -29.54 6.79 -4.63
N ALA A 387 -30.55 7.27 -3.89
CA ALA A 387 -31.95 7.14 -4.28
C ALA A 387 -32.26 7.88 -5.60
N ALA A 388 -31.67 9.07 -5.81
CA ALA A 388 -31.77 9.78 -7.08
C ALA A 388 -31.10 8.99 -8.24
N LEU A 389 -29.89 8.47 -8.05
CA LEU A 389 -29.19 7.65 -9.05
C LEU A 389 -29.91 6.34 -9.34
N ALA A 390 -30.64 5.75 -8.40
CA ALA A 390 -31.48 4.58 -8.65
C ALA A 390 -32.64 4.90 -9.64
N LEU A 391 -33.13 6.14 -9.65
CA LEU A 391 -34.16 6.62 -10.59
C LEU A 391 -33.56 7.07 -11.94
N ALA A 392 -32.35 7.64 -11.93
CA ALA A 392 -31.62 8.12 -13.10
C ALA A 392 -30.14 7.74 -13.04
N PRO A 393 -29.76 6.49 -13.40
CA PRO A 393 -28.40 5.98 -13.21
C PRO A 393 -27.31 6.71 -14.00
N ASN A 394 -27.66 7.43 -15.05
CA ASN A 394 -26.72 8.13 -15.92
C ASN A 394 -26.74 9.67 -15.71
N ASP A 395 -27.31 10.16 -14.62
CA ASP A 395 -27.31 11.59 -14.34
C ASP A 395 -25.94 12.03 -13.83
N GLU A 396 -25.20 12.80 -14.66
CA GLU A 396 -23.86 13.27 -14.36
C GLU A 396 -23.80 14.21 -13.14
N ALA A 397 -24.87 15.01 -12.89
CA ALA A 397 -24.89 15.92 -11.77
C ALA A 397 -25.06 15.18 -10.45
N ALA A 398 -25.90 14.14 -10.42
CA ALA A 398 -26.06 13.29 -9.25
C ALA A 398 -24.82 12.45 -8.97
N ALA A 399 -24.15 11.94 -10.01
CA ALA A 399 -22.87 11.23 -9.88
C ALA A 399 -21.75 12.14 -9.37
N GLY A 400 -21.68 13.38 -9.87
CA GLY A 400 -20.74 14.40 -9.38
C GLY A 400 -20.98 14.73 -7.90
N LEU A 401 -22.25 14.97 -7.51
CA LEU A 401 -22.60 15.23 -6.12
C LEU A 401 -22.26 14.05 -5.20
N LEU A 402 -22.44 12.80 -5.65
CA LEU A 402 -22.03 11.62 -4.88
C LEU A 402 -20.53 11.62 -4.61
N THR A 403 -19.73 11.97 -5.61
CA THR A 403 -18.27 12.09 -5.48
C THR A 403 -17.88 13.18 -4.47
N ASP A 404 -18.52 14.35 -4.55
CA ASP A 404 -18.28 15.45 -3.61
C ASP A 404 -18.66 15.06 -2.17
N ILE A 405 -19.81 14.40 -1.99
CA ILE A 405 -20.24 13.89 -0.69
C ILE A 405 -19.26 12.86 -0.14
N GLN A 406 -18.77 11.94 -0.99
CA GLN A 406 -17.80 10.92 -0.56
C GLN A 406 -16.49 11.58 -0.13
N THR A 407 -15.97 12.52 -0.91
CA THR A 407 -14.75 13.27 -0.58
C THR A 407 -14.89 14.00 0.76
N LYS A 408 -16.07 14.62 1.02
CA LYS A 408 -16.31 15.29 2.28
C LYS A 408 -16.51 14.32 3.46
N LEU A 409 -17.10 13.15 3.22
CA LEU A 409 -17.16 12.07 4.22
C LEU A 409 -15.77 11.55 4.58
N ASP A 410 -14.91 11.39 3.59
CA ASP A 410 -13.52 10.94 3.81
C ASP A 410 -12.76 11.97 4.66
N GLU A 411 -12.96 13.28 4.39
CA GLU A 411 -12.40 14.37 5.19
C GLU A 411 -12.84 14.32 6.65
N VAL A 412 -14.17 14.28 6.92
CA VAL A 412 -14.70 14.29 8.30
C VAL A 412 -14.51 12.97 9.05
N ASN A 413 -14.18 11.90 8.35
CA ASN A 413 -13.80 10.60 8.92
C ASN A 413 -12.28 10.43 9.02
N HIS A 414 -11.51 11.46 8.69
CA HIS A 414 -10.06 11.45 8.67
C HIS A 414 -9.49 10.25 7.88
N ILE A 415 -10.09 9.94 6.70
CA ILE A 415 -9.63 8.89 5.82
C ILE A 415 -8.49 9.42 4.97
N VAL A 416 -7.33 8.80 5.09
CA VAL A 416 -6.14 9.07 4.27
C VAL A 416 -6.08 8.01 3.17
N PRO A 417 -6.18 8.41 1.89
CA PRO A 417 -6.22 7.46 0.79
C PRO A 417 -4.86 6.81 0.55
N LEU A 418 -4.83 5.48 0.45
CA LEU A 418 -3.70 4.72 -0.08
C LEU A 418 -3.94 4.51 -1.58
N TYR A 419 -3.11 5.13 -2.40
CA TYR A 419 -3.33 5.15 -3.85
C TYR A 419 -2.86 3.88 -4.57
N LYS A 420 -1.93 3.13 -3.98
CA LYS A 420 -1.38 1.93 -4.60
C LYS A 420 -0.73 1.01 -3.57
N LEU A 421 -1.12 -0.25 -3.59
CA LEU A 421 -0.39 -1.33 -2.93
C LEU A 421 0.58 -1.99 -3.93
N VAL A 422 1.87 -1.84 -3.68
CA VAL A 422 2.91 -2.47 -4.49
C VAL A 422 3.15 -3.88 -3.96
N THR A 423 2.95 -4.89 -4.78
CA THR A 423 3.30 -6.27 -4.41
C THR A 423 4.81 -6.42 -4.37
N LEU A 424 5.37 -6.66 -3.19
CA LEU A 424 6.80 -6.92 -3.00
C LEU A 424 7.13 -8.38 -3.21
N GLN A 425 6.32 -9.28 -2.64
CA GLN A 425 6.51 -10.71 -2.71
C GLN A 425 5.17 -11.41 -2.68
N PRO A 426 4.79 -12.15 -3.73
CA PRO A 426 3.69 -13.10 -3.66
C PRO A 426 4.05 -14.21 -2.67
N LEU A 427 3.13 -14.50 -1.76
CA LEU A 427 3.22 -15.58 -0.82
C LEU A 427 2.14 -16.61 -1.18
N GLY A 428 2.37 -17.86 -0.93
CA GLY A 428 1.39 -18.86 -1.27
C GLY A 428 2.02 -20.25 -1.32
N GLY A 429 1.22 -21.20 -1.71
CA GLY A 429 1.53 -22.61 -1.69
C GLY A 429 0.51 -23.35 -0.84
N GLU A 430 0.52 -24.68 -0.92
CA GLU A 430 -0.40 -25.50 -0.16
C GLU A 430 -0.14 -25.30 1.34
N GLY A 431 -1.17 -24.86 2.06
CA GLY A 431 -1.13 -24.66 3.51
C GLY A 431 -0.45 -23.36 3.97
N SER A 432 -0.05 -22.43 3.09
CA SER A 432 0.56 -21.16 3.50
C SER A 432 -0.38 -20.32 4.37
N GLN A 433 0.13 -19.84 5.49
CA GLN A 433 -0.53 -18.94 6.45
C GLN A 433 0.51 -17.96 7.01
N PRO A 434 0.88 -16.92 6.28
CA PRO A 434 1.78 -15.88 6.77
C PRO A 434 1.13 -15.14 7.94
N THR A 435 1.81 -15.03 9.09
CA THR A 435 1.25 -14.44 10.31
C THR A 435 2.04 -13.27 10.86
N ASN A 436 3.38 -13.28 10.77
CA ASN A 436 4.21 -12.24 11.34
C ASN A 436 5.20 -11.69 10.34
N LEU A 437 5.49 -10.39 10.47
CA LEU A 437 6.36 -9.62 9.62
C LEU A 437 7.38 -8.85 10.48
N VAL A 438 8.65 -9.02 10.18
CA VAL A 438 9.72 -8.19 10.75
C VAL A 438 10.49 -7.53 9.63
N VAL A 439 10.53 -6.21 9.63
CA VAL A 439 11.30 -5.40 8.68
C VAL A 439 12.40 -4.67 9.44
N GLU A 440 13.63 -4.94 9.07
CA GLU A 440 14.82 -4.31 9.67
C GLU A 440 15.79 -3.88 8.58
N GLY A 441 15.84 -2.59 8.32
CA GLY A 441 16.58 -2.04 7.19
C GLY A 441 16.14 -2.71 5.88
N PRO A 442 17.09 -3.23 5.07
CA PRO A 442 16.73 -3.90 3.82
C PRO A 442 16.29 -5.36 4.01
N ARG A 443 16.08 -5.83 5.23
CA ARG A 443 15.74 -7.23 5.51
C ARG A 443 14.28 -7.36 5.90
N VAL A 444 13.57 -8.21 5.19
CA VAL A 444 12.18 -8.57 5.49
C VAL A 444 12.15 -10.04 5.87
N SER A 445 11.70 -10.34 7.07
CA SER A 445 11.50 -11.70 7.54
C SER A 445 10.01 -11.95 7.71
N ILE A 446 9.51 -13.08 7.18
CA ILE A 446 8.11 -13.48 7.22
C ILE A 446 8.03 -14.85 7.87
N LEU A 447 7.21 -14.96 8.91
CA LEU A 447 6.80 -16.21 9.51
C LEU A 447 5.54 -16.71 8.80
N ASP A 448 5.61 -17.89 8.24
CA ASP A 448 4.49 -18.64 7.70
C ASP A 448 4.20 -19.82 8.65
N GLN A 449 3.19 -19.68 9.51
CA GLN A 449 2.81 -20.72 10.46
C GLN A 449 2.18 -21.94 9.78
N GLY A 450 1.52 -21.75 8.63
CA GLY A 450 0.94 -22.86 7.89
C GLY A 450 1.98 -23.78 7.25
N GLN A 451 3.16 -23.22 6.92
CA GLN A 451 4.31 -23.96 6.39
C GLN A 451 5.41 -24.16 7.44
N ASP A 452 5.19 -23.71 8.68
CA ASP A 452 6.14 -23.80 9.80
C ASP A 452 7.55 -23.33 9.43
N ARG A 453 7.67 -22.17 8.79
CA ARG A 453 8.96 -21.63 8.36
C ARG A 453 9.07 -20.12 8.50
N VAL A 454 10.28 -19.63 8.71
CA VAL A 454 10.65 -18.22 8.57
C VAL A 454 11.50 -18.07 7.31
N THR A 455 11.05 -17.19 6.41
CA THR A 455 11.79 -16.85 5.19
C THR A 455 12.23 -15.41 5.26
N ARG A 456 13.48 -15.14 4.89
CA ARG A 456 14.02 -13.78 4.77
C ARG A 456 14.16 -13.40 3.32
N TYR A 457 13.73 -12.18 3.01
CA TYR A 457 13.90 -11.52 1.73
C TYR A 457 14.77 -10.28 1.91
N GLY A 458 15.49 -9.90 0.87
CA GLY A 458 16.24 -8.64 0.81
C GLY A 458 15.44 -7.62 0.01
N LEU A 459 15.21 -6.44 0.58
CA LEU A 459 14.77 -5.28 -0.18
C LEU A 459 15.97 -4.70 -0.92
N ASP A 460 15.80 -4.38 -2.17
CA ASP A 460 16.73 -3.51 -2.87
C ASP A 460 16.66 -2.11 -2.25
N GLU A 461 17.77 -1.60 -1.79
CA GLU A 461 17.82 -0.35 -1.01
C GLU A 461 17.40 0.89 -1.82
N ILE A 462 17.42 0.80 -3.14
CA ILE A 462 17.11 1.90 -4.04
C ILE A 462 15.64 1.85 -4.48
N SER A 463 15.20 0.69 -4.97
CA SER A 463 13.84 0.51 -5.48
C SER A 463 12.82 0.18 -4.41
N GLY A 464 13.26 -0.28 -3.24
CA GLY A 464 12.38 -0.81 -2.19
C GLY A 464 11.65 -2.10 -2.56
N LEU A 465 12.04 -2.74 -3.68
CA LEU A 465 11.44 -3.98 -4.17
C LEU A 465 12.25 -5.20 -3.73
N ILE A 466 11.60 -6.34 -3.71
CA ILE A 466 12.27 -7.63 -3.47
C ILE A 466 12.68 -8.23 -4.82
N PRO A 467 13.99 -8.45 -5.10
CA PRO A 467 14.43 -9.14 -6.29
C PRO A 467 13.95 -10.61 -6.32
N GLU A 468 13.60 -11.14 -7.49
CA GLU A 468 13.02 -12.49 -7.68
C GLU A 468 13.79 -13.66 -7.03
N ALA A 469 15.08 -13.50 -6.76
CA ALA A 469 15.94 -14.59 -6.24
C ALA A 469 16.40 -14.36 -4.78
N SER A 470 15.78 -13.43 -4.03
CA SER A 470 16.33 -13.00 -2.73
C SER A 470 15.83 -13.80 -1.52
N GLY A 471 14.90 -14.75 -1.67
CA GLY A 471 14.33 -15.50 -0.56
C GLY A 471 15.22 -16.62 -0.03
N GLY A 472 15.44 -16.66 1.29
CA GLY A 472 16.16 -17.74 1.97
C GLY A 472 15.45 -18.17 3.24
N VAL A 473 15.26 -19.49 3.43
CA VAL A 473 14.69 -20.05 4.66
C VAL A 473 15.72 -19.90 5.79
N LEU A 474 15.29 -19.26 6.88
CA LEU A 474 16.09 -19.05 8.10
C LEU A 474 15.87 -20.14 9.13
N ALA A 475 14.61 -20.54 9.31
CA ALA A 475 14.19 -21.58 10.24
C ALA A 475 13.01 -22.36 9.67
N GLU A 476 12.95 -23.65 9.92
CA GLU A 476 11.81 -24.49 9.56
C GLU A 476 11.60 -25.59 10.62
N ARG A 477 10.36 -26.04 10.78
CA ARG A 477 10.02 -27.14 11.67
C ARG A 477 10.81 -28.41 11.32
N GLY A 478 11.32 -29.09 12.33
CA GLY A 478 12.09 -30.31 12.16
C GLY A 478 13.58 -30.08 11.88
N GLN A 479 14.02 -28.84 11.71
CA GLN A 479 15.45 -28.51 11.57
C GLN A 479 16.20 -28.91 12.85
N ILE A 480 17.36 -29.57 12.69
CA ILE A 480 18.23 -29.95 13.80
C ILE A 480 19.19 -28.80 14.09
N LEU A 481 19.18 -28.33 15.32
CA LEU A 481 20.04 -27.27 15.83
C LEU A 481 21.43 -27.79 16.18
N PRO A 482 22.46 -26.93 16.29
CA PRO A 482 23.83 -27.35 16.62
C PRO A 482 24.00 -28.11 17.92
N ASP A 483 23.10 -27.90 18.89
CA ASP A 483 23.06 -28.58 20.18
C ASP A 483 22.24 -29.90 20.15
N GLY A 484 21.68 -30.26 18.99
CA GLY A 484 20.89 -31.47 18.77
C GLY A 484 19.40 -31.30 19.08
N GLN A 485 18.95 -30.13 19.51
CA GLN A 485 17.51 -29.86 19.66
C GLN A 485 16.84 -29.77 18.28
N ILE A 486 15.53 -29.99 18.24
CA ILE A 486 14.73 -29.95 17.01
C ILE A 486 13.78 -28.76 17.10
N VAL A 487 13.72 -27.99 16.03
CA VAL A 487 12.78 -26.86 15.88
C VAL A 487 11.35 -27.40 15.86
N GLY A 488 10.50 -26.87 16.73
CA GLY A 488 9.07 -27.18 16.82
C GLY A 488 8.22 -26.38 15.81
N GLU A 489 6.92 -26.30 16.04
CA GLU A 489 6.03 -25.36 15.33
C GLU A 489 6.45 -23.95 15.69
N LEU A 490 6.56 -23.08 14.68
CA LEU A 490 6.99 -21.71 14.88
C LEU A 490 5.79 -20.86 15.34
N LEU A 491 5.94 -20.18 16.47
CA LEU A 491 4.85 -19.47 17.13
C LEU A 491 4.87 -17.98 16.84
N ASP A 492 6.05 -17.36 17.00
CA ASP A 492 6.19 -15.90 16.86
C ASP A 492 7.65 -15.51 16.60
N MET A 493 7.89 -14.29 16.14
CA MET A 493 9.22 -13.73 15.93
C MET A 493 9.29 -12.24 16.20
N THR A 494 10.46 -11.76 16.63
CA THR A 494 10.70 -10.35 16.90
C THR A 494 12.14 -9.97 16.58
N TRP A 495 12.36 -8.70 16.25
CA TRP A 495 13.72 -8.17 16.15
C TRP A 495 14.21 -7.70 17.51
N ALA A 496 15.34 -8.22 17.93
CA ALA A 496 15.98 -7.81 19.18
C ALA A 496 17.18 -6.92 18.90
N ASP A 497 17.07 -5.64 19.25
CA ASP A 497 18.12 -4.66 19.14
C ASP A 497 19.20 -4.80 20.19
N THR A 498 20.32 -4.13 19.97
CA THR A 498 21.32 -3.89 20.99
C THR A 498 20.72 -3.05 22.13
N GLY A 499 21.14 -3.30 23.33
CA GLY A 499 20.68 -2.55 24.50
C GLY A 499 20.97 -3.33 25.79
N SER A 500 20.95 -2.64 26.93
CA SER A 500 21.40 -3.22 28.20
C SER A 500 22.76 -3.94 28.01
N ASP A 501 22.83 -5.24 28.25
CA ASP A 501 24.01 -6.08 28.06
C ASP A 501 24.03 -6.84 26.71
N ARG A 502 22.98 -6.68 25.85
CA ARG A 502 22.93 -7.27 24.52
C ARG A 502 23.78 -6.48 23.54
N ARG A 503 24.75 -7.17 22.93
CA ARG A 503 25.77 -6.56 22.05
C ARG A 503 25.48 -6.70 20.57
N THR A 504 24.53 -7.58 20.19
CA THR A 504 24.22 -7.89 18.78
C THR A 504 22.71 -7.82 18.57
N SER A 505 22.33 -7.24 17.44
CA SER A 505 20.92 -7.24 16.98
C SER A 505 20.67 -8.48 16.13
N ASN A 506 19.62 -9.20 16.40
CA ASN A 506 19.28 -10.45 15.71
C ASN A 506 17.75 -10.65 15.66
N LEU A 507 17.29 -11.40 14.69
CA LEU A 507 15.94 -11.96 14.69
C LEU A 507 15.85 -13.07 15.73
N LEU A 508 14.88 -12.96 16.63
CA LEU A 508 14.51 -14.01 17.58
C LEU A 508 13.26 -14.70 17.10
N ILE A 509 13.21 -16.03 17.30
CA ILE A 509 12.08 -16.88 16.90
C ILE A 509 11.73 -17.78 18.07
N LEU A 510 10.45 -17.85 18.41
CA LEU A 510 9.90 -18.74 19.43
C LEU A 510 9.26 -19.96 18.76
N ASP A 511 9.50 -21.16 19.30
CA ASP A 511 8.85 -22.38 18.84
C ASP A 511 8.05 -23.10 19.94
N SER A 512 7.21 -24.05 19.55
CA SER A 512 6.37 -24.86 20.45
C SER A 512 7.14 -25.83 21.36
N ASN A 513 8.40 -26.11 21.00
CA ASN A 513 9.32 -26.88 21.86
C ASN A 513 9.95 -26.03 22.97
N ARG A 514 9.50 -24.75 23.10
CA ARG A 514 10.02 -23.75 24.03
C ARG A 514 11.48 -23.38 23.74
N ASN A 515 11.91 -23.47 22.49
CA ASN A 515 13.19 -22.93 22.08
C ASN A 515 13.02 -21.46 21.74
N LEU A 516 13.94 -20.63 22.24
CA LEU A 516 14.18 -19.31 21.71
C LEU A 516 15.40 -19.40 20.79
N LEU A 517 15.19 -19.11 19.53
CA LEU A 517 16.19 -19.22 18.48
C LEU A 517 16.64 -17.84 18.07
N GLN A 518 17.90 -17.69 17.69
CA GLN A 518 18.39 -16.46 17.05
C GLN A 518 18.95 -16.78 15.67
N VAL A 519 18.80 -15.85 14.75
CA VAL A 519 19.43 -15.91 13.44
C VAL A 519 20.69 -15.05 13.45
N ASP A 520 21.84 -15.71 13.49
CA ASP A 520 23.13 -15.06 13.43
C ASP A 520 23.65 -15.04 11.99
N SER A 521 24.24 -13.91 11.56
CA SER A 521 24.67 -13.72 10.18
C SER A 521 25.86 -14.62 9.77
N ALA A 522 26.67 -15.04 10.74
CA ALA A 522 27.86 -15.85 10.48
C ALA A 522 27.62 -17.36 10.70
N THR A 523 26.82 -17.72 11.69
CA THR A 523 26.62 -19.09 12.12
C THR A 523 25.23 -19.66 11.82
N GLY A 524 24.32 -18.86 11.27
CA GLY A 524 22.96 -19.26 10.94
C GLY A 524 22.05 -19.36 12.16
N LEU A 525 21.09 -20.30 12.13
CA LEU A 525 20.13 -20.51 13.21
C LEU A 525 20.80 -21.15 14.41
N GLN A 526 20.72 -20.51 15.57
CA GLN A 526 21.30 -20.93 16.83
C GLN A 526 20.27 -20.91 17.95
N PRO A 527 20.27 -21.92 18.87
CA PRO A 527 19.48 -21.85 20.08
C PRO A 527 20.09 -20.84 21.06
N LEU A 528 19.26 -20.06 21.72
CA LEU A 528 19.66 -19.21 22.83
C LEU A 528 19.44 -19.93 24.18
N ALA A 529 20.36 -19.71 25.11
CA ALA A 529 20.15 -20.13 26.50
C ALA A 529 19.07 -19.26 27.14
N VAL A 530 18.00 -19.90 27.64
CA VAL A 530 16.90 -19.22 28.35
C VAL A 530 16.65 -19.92 29.63
N ALA A 531 16.70 -19.17 30.76
CA ALA A 531 16.43 -19.72 32.07
C ALA A 531 14.94 -20.06 32.25
N ASN A 532 14.65 -21.13 32.95
CA ASN A 532 13.29 -21.53 33.36
C ASN A 532 12.29 -21.75 32.22
N ARG A 533 12.74 -21.96 30.99
CA ARG A 533 11.87 -22.20 29.83
C ARG A 533 10.97 -23.41 29.96
N ASP A 534 11.37 -24.39 30.75
CA ASP A 534 10.59 -25.59 31.08
C ASP A 534 9.35 -25.27 31.94
N GLN A 535 9.32 -24.11 32.59
CA GLN A 535 8.21 -23.60 33.38
C GLN A 535 7.15 -22.85 32.57
N TRP A 536 7.42 -22.49 31.33
CA TRP A 536 6.42 -21.86 30.45
C TRP A 536 5.23 -22.79 30.26
N GLN A 537 4.02 -22.25 30.41
CA GLN A 537 2.80 -23.05 30.27
C GLN A 537 2.15 -22.91 28.89
N ASN A 538 1.95 -21.68 28.44
CA ASN A 538 1.42 -21.35 27.09
C ASN A 538 2.06 -20.06 26.56
N PRO A 539 3.31 -20.13 26.11
CA PRO A 539 3.97 -18.98 25.48
C PRO A 539 3.34 -18.70 24.13
N THR A 540 2.93 -17.45 23.86
CA THR A 540 2.19 -17.09 22.65
C THR A 540 2.83 -15.96 21.85
N VAL A 541 3.20 -14.86 22.49
CA VAL A 541 3.69 -13.65 21.83
C VAL A 541 5.03 -13.23 22.44
N ILE A 542 5.95 -12.80 21.59
CA ILE A 542 7.26 -12.29 22.02
C ILE A 542 7.50 -10.88 21.50
N ALA A 543 8.21 -10.08 22.30
CA ALA A 543 8.72 -8.80 21.84
C ALA A 543 10.10 -8.54 22.45
N SER A 544 10.80 -7.58 21.91
CA SER A 544 12.09 -7.13 22.44
C SER A 544 12.11 -5.62 22.59
N TYR A 545 12.71 -5.15 23.69
CA TYR A 545 12.89 -3.73 23.91
C TYR A 545 14.16 -3.48 24.73
N ASN A 546 15.01 -2.57 24.25
CA ASN A 546 16.29 -2.20 24.87
C ASN A 546 17.14 -3.44 25.26
N GLY A 547 17.23 -4.42 24.38
CA GLY A 547 17.97 -5.67 24.57
C GLY A 547 17.28 -6.71 25.45
N ASN A 548 16.23 -6.37 26.18
CA ASN A 548 15.45 -7.33 26.97
C ASN A 548 14.51 -8.12 26.04
N PHE A 549 14.23 -9.34 26.43
CA PHE A 549 13.26 -10.23 25.79
C PHE A 549 12.01 -10.34 26.68
N TYR A 550 10.85 -10.18 26.10
CA TYR A 550 9.55 -10.26 26.75
C TYR A 550 8.75 -11.39 26.15
N LEU A 551 8.09 -12.16 26.99
CA LEU A 551 7.27 -13.32 26.61
C LEU A 551 5.91 -13.22 27.28
N VAL A 552 4.84 -13.28 26.51
CA VAL A 552 3.49 -13.50 27.01
C VAL A 552 3.30 -15.00 27.29
N ASP A 553 3.22 -15.39 28.54
CA ASP A 553 2.82 -16.72 28.94
C ASP A 553 1.34 -16.72 29.39
N ALA A 554 0.45 -16.92 28.43
CA ALA A 554 -0.98 -16.87 28.65
C ALA A 554 -1.46 -17.95 29.65
N GLY A 555 -0.75 -19.07 29.73
CA GLY A 555 -1.08 -20.14 30.71
C GLY A 555 -0.76 -19.75 32.15
N GLN A 556 0.24 -18.91 32.36
CA GLN A 556 0.57 -18.36 33.67
C GLN A 556 -0.14 -17.03 33.96
N GLY A 557 -0.71 -16.39 32.95
CA GLY A 557 -1.26 -15.03 33.05
C GLY A 557 -0.18 -14.00 33.38
N ARG A 558 1.02 -14.14 32.80
CA ARG A 558 2.19 -13.29 33.08
C ARG A 558 2.91 -12.85 31.81
N ILE A 559 3.53 -11.69 31.89
CA ILE A 559 4.59 -11.29 30.95
C ILE A 559 5.92 -11.52 31.65
N LEU A 560 6.74 -12.40 31.07
CA LEU A 560 8.07 -12.72 31.58
C LEU A 560 9.10 -11.82 30.90
N ARG A 561 9.83 -11.03 31.69
CA ARG A 561 10.91 -10.18 31.20
C ARG A 561 12.26 -10.82 31.49
N TYR A 562 13.01 -11.11 30.45
CA TYR A 562 14.36 -11.65 30.51
C TYR A 562 15.39 -10.57 30.20
N ARG A 563 16.40 -10.44 31.06
CA ARG A 563 17.54 -9.56 30.81
C ARG A 563 18.62 -10.32 30.05
N PRO A 564 19.31 -9.65 29.10
CA PRO A 564 20.36 -10.30 28.33
C PRO A 564 21.54 -10.68 29.22
N THR A 565 22.17 -11.80 28.85
CA THR A 565 23.41 -12.32 29.44
C THR A 565 24.42 -12.58 28.32
N ALA A 566 25.64 -12.95 28.66
CA ALA A 566 26.67 -13.19 27.65
C ALA A 566 26.33 -14.35 26.66
N ASP A 567 25.50 -15.27 27.07
CA ASP A 567 25.10 -16.47 26.32
C ASP A 567 23.62 -16.50 25.91
N GLY A 568 22.91 -15.38 26.09
CA GLY A 568 21.48 -15.27 25.73
C GLY A 568 20.66 -14.64 26.84
N TYR A 569 19.78 -15.43 27.49
CA TYR A 569 18.86 -15.01 28.57
C TYR A 569 18.88 -16.04 29.69
N SER A 570 20.09 -16.42 30.14
CA SER A 570 20.30 -17.52 31.12
C SER A 570 20.03 -17.11 32.56
N SER A 571 19.68 -15.87 32.86
CA SER A 571 19.19 -15.44 34.17
C SER A 571 17.69 -15.64 34.28
N PRO A 572 17.16 -16.04 35.50
CA PRO A 572 15.72 -16.17 35.72
C PRO A 572 14.97 -14.89 35.33
N PRO A 573 13.77 -15.02 34.72
CA PRO A 573 12.98 -13.85 34.34
C PRO A 573 12.35 -13.17 35.54
N ASP A 574 12.10 -11.88 35.42
CA ASP A 574 11.18 -11.15 36.30
C ASP A 574 9.75 -11.31 35.77
N ASN A 575 8.76 -11.47 36.69
CA ASN A 575 7.40 -11.15 36.30
C ASN A 575 7.33 -9.64 35.98
N TYR A 576 6.87 -9.25 34.80
CA TYR A 576 6.80 -7.82 34.45
C TYR A 576 5.76 -7.11 35.32
N PHE A 577 4.67 -7.77 35.68
CA PHE A 577 3.65 -7.17 36.54
C PHE A 577 4.15 -7.02 37.98
N GLU A 578 3.74 -5.94 38.62
CA GLU A 578 4.14 -5.63 39.98
C GLU A 578 3.65 -6.73 40.96
N GLY A 579 4.56 -7.27 41.76
CA GLY A 579 4.30 -8.35 42.69
C GLY A 579 4.05 -9.69 41.98
N ASP A 580 3.09 -10.45 42.48
CA ASP A 580 2.65 -11.76 41.92
C ASP A 580 1.35 -11.64 41.11
N ALA A 581 1.05 -10.44 40.58
CA ALA A 581 -0.15 -10.20 39.79
C ALA A 581 -0.18 -11.12 38.54
N THR A 582 -1.37 -11.61 38.23
CA THR A 582 -1.67 -12.37 37.03
C THR A 582 -2.87 -11.75 36.34
N LEU A 583 -2.89 -11.82 35.00
CA LEU A 583 -3.95 -11.29 34.16
C LEU A 583 -4.43 -12.38 33.20
N ASP A 584 -5.66 -12.25 32.72
CA ASP A 584 -6.11 -13.06 31.59
C ASP A 584 -5.47 -12.55 30.29
N LEU A 585 -4.48 -13.29 29.83
CA LEU A 585 -3.74 -13.01 28.59
C LEU A 585 -4.13 -13.97 27.45
N SER A 586 -5.17 -14.77 27.63
CA SER A 586 -5.58 -15.79 26.63
C SER A 586 -6.08 -15.19 25.32
N GLY A 587 -6.54 -13.94 25.35
CA GLY A 587 -7.01 -13.19 24.18
C GLY A 587 -5.97 -12.31 23.51
N VAL A 588 -4.74 -12.25 24.03
CA VAL A 588 -3.66 -11.43 23.44
C VAL A 588 -3.24 -12.03 22.11
N ILE A 589 -3.24 -11.20 21.08
CA ILE A 589 -2.85 -11.57 19.72
C ILE A 589 -1.53 -10.92 19.31
N ASP A 590 -1.19 -9.74 19.87
CA ASP A 590 0.05 -9.05 19.54
C ASP A 590 0.51 -8.15 20.68
N MET A 591 1.80 -7.80 20.70
CA MET A 591 2.45 -6.98 21.72
C MET A 591 3.47 -6.04 21.10
N ALA A 592 3.31 -4.74 21.31
CA ALA A 592 4.30 -3.72 20.98
C ALA A 592 4.91 -3.12 22.25
N ILE A 593 6.18 -2.68 22.18
CA ILE A 593 6.89 -2.05 23.31
C ILE A 593 7.66 -0.82 22.83
N ASP A 594 7.39 0.32 23.44
CA ASP A 594 8.08 1.59 23.21
C ASP A 594 8.59 2.25 24.50
N GLY A 595 8.67 1.49 25.58
CA GLY A 595 8.85 1.90 26.96
C GLY A 595 7.62 1.53 27.79
N SER A 596 6.42 1.70 27.25
CA SER A 596 5.20 1.05 27.70
C SER A 596 5.01 -0.29 26.96
N ILE A 597 4.31 -1.23 27.59
CA ILE A 597 3.85 -2.45 26.92
C ILE A 597 2.41 -2.26 26.48
N TRP A 598 2.15 -2.47 25.20
CA TRP A 598 0.86 -2.42 24.55
C TRP A 598 0.43 -3.84 24.18
N LEU A 599 -0.66 -4.32 24.75
CA LEU A 599 -1.23 -5.64 24.43
C LEU A 599 -2.50 -5.46 23.62
N LEU A 600 -2.51 -6.00 22.41
CA LEU A 600 -3.70 -6.05 21.58
C LEU A 600 -4.43 -7.36 21.80
N TYR A 601 -5.70 -7.26 22.11
CA TYR A 601 -6.59 -8.42 22.28
C TYR A 601 -7.42 -8.65 21.02
N ARG A 602 -7.82 -9.89 20.81
CA ARG A 602 -8.63 -10.33 19.68
C ARG A 602 -9.99 -9.59 19.55
N ASP A 603 -10.52 -9.09 20.65
CA ASP A 603 -11.76 -8.32 20.67
C ASP A 603 -11.58 -6.82 20.37
N GLY A 604 -10.36 -6.40 20.07
CA GLY A 604 -9.99 -5.01 19.80
C GLY A 604 -9.65 -4.19 21.05
N THR A 605 -9.68 -4.79 22.23
CA THR A 605 -9.21 -4.13 23.45
C THR A 605 -7.70 -3.97 23.40
N VAL A 606 -7.20 -2.81 23.82
CA VAL A 606 -5.79 -2.58 24.07
C VAL A 606 -5.58 -2.33 25.55
N GLN A 607 -4.65 -3.05 26.16
CA GLN A 607 -4.22 -2.80 27.53
C GLN A 607 -2.79 -2.27 27.53
N THR A 608 -2.55 -1.27 28.37
CA THR A 608 -1.26 -0.59 28.45
C THR A 608 -0.65 -0.74 29.84
N PHE A 609 0.65 -1.00 29.86
CA PHE A 609 1.40 -1.16 31.10
C PHE A 609 2.68 -0.32 31.07
N LEU A 610 2.94 0.41 32.14
CA LEU A 610 4.16 1.14 32.35
C LEU A 610 4.80 0.70 33.68
N GLU A 611 6.08 0.33 33.66
CA GLU A 611 6.83 -0.13 34.84
C GLU A 611 6.11 -1.23 35.66
N GLY A 612 5.41 -2.14 34.97
CA GLY A 612 4.70 -3.28 35.59
C GLY A 612 3.30 -2.97 36.11
N ARG A 613 2.81 -1.76 35.93
CA ARG A 613 1.48 -1.32 36.38
C ARG A 613 0.60 -1.05 35.17
N GLN A 614 -0.64 -1.49 35.27
CA GLN A 614 -1.63 -1.16 34.26
C GLN A 614 -1.95 0.34 34.29
N VAL A 615 -1.88 0.98 33.12
CA VAL A 615 -2.28 2.37 32.92
C VAL A 615 -3.69 2.37 32.34
N PRO A 616 -4.60 3.24 32.82
CA PRO A 616 -5.92 3.38 32.20
C PRO A 616 -5.78 3.80 30.74
N PHE A 617 -6.34 3.01 29.85
CA PHE A 617 -6.28 3.26 28.41
C PHE A 617 -7.57 2.77 27.74
N VAL A 618 -8.10 3.55 26.83
CA VAL A 618 -9.29 3.19 26.06
C VAL A 618 -9.15 3.75 24.64
N LEU A 619 -9.22 2.89 23.65
CA LEU A 619 -9.25 3.33 22.25
C LEU A 619 -10.57 4.04 21.92
N GLN A 620 -10.48 5.25 21.41
CA GLN A 620 -11.59 5.93 20.81
C GLN A 620 -12.03 5.20 19.53
N GLN A 621 -13.30 4.90 19.39
CA GLN A 621 -13.79 4.23 18.19
C GLN A 621 -13.69 5.14 16.96
N PRO A 622 -13.28 4.62 15.80
CA PRO A 622 -13.31 5.36 14.55
C PRO A 622 -14.73 5.84 14.23
N PRO A 623 -14.89 7.05 13.66
CA PRO A 623 -16.19 7.70 13.54
C PRO A 623 -17.14 7.05 12.53
N ASP A 624 -16.63 6.28 11.57
CA ASP A 624 -17.43 5.65 10.50
C ASP A 624 -17.87 4.23 10.85
N SER A 625 -16.99 3.45 11.48
CA SER A 625 -17.30 2.09 11.92
C SER A 625 -16.32 1.64 13.00
N PRO A 626 -16.75 0.87 14.01
CA PRO A 626 -15.86 0.39 15.06
C PRO A 626 -14.78 -0.55 14.51
N LEU A 627 -13.68 -0.69 15.25
CA LEU A 627 -12.65 -1.71 15.04
C LEU A 627 -13.29 -3.10 15.07
N SER A 628 -13.05 -3.94 14.07
CA SER A 628 -13.79 -5.20 13.91
C SER A 628 -12.93 -6.46 13.94
N GLU A 629 -11.85 -6.53 13.16
CA GLU A 629 -10.96 -7.69 13.08
C GLU A 629 -9.50 -7.24 13.24
N PRO A 630 -9.07 -6.90 14.47
CA PRO A 630 -7.69 -6.50 14.72
C PRO A 630 -6.74 -7.68 14.51
N GLN A 631 -5.56 -7.40 13.95
CA GLN A 631 -4.54 -8.43 13.71
C GLN A 631 -3.21 -8.08 14.37
N ALA A 632 -2.74 -6.83 14.25
CA ALA A 632 -1.44 -6.41 14.75
C ALA A 632 -1.50 -4.99 15.33
N ILE A 633 -0.58 -4.70 16.26
CA ILE A 633 -0.34 -3.38 16.83
C ILE A 633 1.13 -3.00 16.66
N TYR A 634 1.37 -1.81 16.16
CA TYR A 634 2.69 -1.20 16.08
C TYR A 634 2.72 0.05 16.93
N ALA A 635 3.73 0.18 17.78
CA ALA A 635 4.01 1.39 18.55
C ALA A 635 5.29 2.04 18.00
N GLY A 636 5.21 3.31 17.65
CA GLY A 636 6.36 4.08 17.21
C GLY A 636 7.47 4.06 18.27
N SER A 637 8.72 3.93 17.82
CA SER A 637 9.86 3.77 18.70
C SER A 637 10.38 5.10 19.27
N ASP A 638 11.15 5.01 20.36
CA ASP A 638 11.80 6.11 21.11
C ASP A 638 12.69 7.06 20.29
N ALA A 639 12.91 6.81 19.02
CA ALA A 639 13.74 7.68 18.18
C ALA A 639 13.10 9.03 17.86
N GLY A 640 11.96 9.37 18.48
CA GLY A 640 11.34 10.68 18.44
C GLY A 640 10.61 11.01 17.13
N THR A 641 10.22 9.99 16.35
CA THR A 641 9.62 10.17 15.03
C THR A 641 8.11 10.05 15.01
N SER A 642 7.49 9.28 15.91
CA SER A 642 6.03 9.17 16.01
C SER A 642 5.59 8.85 17.44
N GLU A 643 4.63 9.62 17.95
CA GLU A 643 3.88 9.29 19.16
C GLU A 643 2.61 8.47 18.84
N SER A 644 2.59 7.79 17.68
CA SER A 644 1.42 7.09 17.19
C SER A 644 1.44 5.60 17.50
N LEU A 645 0.23 5.07 17.66
CA LEU A 645 -0.07 3.64 17.63
C LEU A 645 -0.77 3.33 16.30
N PHE A 646 -0.33 2.28 15.63
CA PHE A 646 -1.01 1.76 14.44
C PHE A 646 -1.64 0.41 14.74
N ILE A 647 -2.90 0.25 14.38
CA ILE A 647 -3.64 -1.00 14.56
C ILE A 647 -4.23 -1.42 13.22
N THR A 648 -3.98 -2.64 12.80
CA THR A 648 -4.60 -3.20 11.61
C THR A 648 -6.04 -3.63 11.90
N ASP A 649 -6.95 -3.29 11.02
CA ASP A 649 -8.37 -3.69 11.05
C ASP A 649 -8.72 -4.37 9.72
N ALA A 650 -8.53 -5.70 9.66
CA ALA A 650 -8.79 -6.49 8.46
C ALA A 650 -10.28 -6.45 8.08
N GLY A 651 -11.19 -6.49 9.05
CA GLY A 651 -12.63 -6.39 8.80
C GLY A 651 -13.04 -5.06 8.18
N GLY A 652 -12.39 -3.96 8.59
CA GLY A 652 -12.55 -2.64 8.00
C GLY A 652 -11.71 -2.40 6.75
N ALA A 653 -10.80 -3.30 6.38
CA ALA A 653 -9.82 -3.16 5.31
C ALA A 653 -9.01 -1.85 5.43
N ARG A 654 -8.43 -1.61 6.61
CA ARG A 654 -7.78 -0.34 6.95
C ARG A 654 -6.69 -0.50 8.00
N ILE A 655 -5.82 0.49 8.09
CA ILE A 655 -4.90 0.68 9.20
C ILE A 655 -5.37 1.92 9.97
N LEU A 656 -5.53 1.79 11.27
CA LEU A 656 -5.98 2.85 12.17
C LEU A 656 -4.76 3.46 12.87
N GLU A 657 -4.74 4.79 13.00
CA GLU A 657 -3.72 5.52 13.75
C GLU A 657 -4.35 6.22 14.94
N TYR A 658 -3.71 6.05 16.09
CA TYR A 658 -4.09 6.66 17.37
C TYR A 658 -2.88 7.36 17.99
N ASP A 659 -3.12 8.35 18.85
CA ASP A 659 -2.09 8.82 19.76
C ASP A 659 -1.89 7.85 20.94
N LYS A 660 -0.88 8.12 21.78
CA LYS A 660 -0.55 7.29 22.95
C LYS A 660 -1.58 7.41 24.09
N GLU A 661 -2.52 8.33 24.01
CA GLU A 661 -3.66 8.49 24.91
C GLU A 661 -4.89 7.70 24.44
N GLY A 662 -4.85 7.14 23.21
CA GLY A 662 -5.93 6.35 22.62
C GLY A 662 -6.94 7.16 21.82
N ASN A 663 -6.67 8.45 21.56
CA ASN A 663 -7.51 9.25 20.69
C ASN A 663 -7.30 8.84 19.24
N TYR A 664 -8.39 8.67 18.52
CA TYR A 664 -8.36 8.39 17.09
C TYR A 664 -7.82 9.60 16.32
N LEU A 665 -6.80 9.36 15.49
CA LEU A 665 -6.21 10.39 14.64
C LEU A 665 -6.71 10.28 13.20
N ARG A 666 -6.56 9.12 12.60
CA ARG A 666 -6.93 8.88 11.20
C ARG A 666 -6.96 7.40 10.85
N GLN A 667 -7.42 7.11 9.65
CA GLN A 667 -7.38 5.77 9.07
C GLN A 667 -6.85 5.80 7.65
N TYR A 668 -6.08 4.79 7.30
CA TYR A 668 -5.49 4.61 5.97
C TYR A 668 -6.28 3.53 5.22
N ARG A 669 -6.79 3.90 4.06
CA ARG A 669 -7.69 3.03 3.30
C ARG A 669 -7.36 3.05 1.80
N PRO A 670 -7.29 1.91 1.09
CA PRO A 670 -7.10 1.90 -0.36
C PRO A 670 -8.24 2.59 -1.10
N VAL A 671 -7.89 3.32 -2.14
CA VAL A 671 -8.87 3.93 -3.07
C VAL A 671 -9.41 2.90 -4.04
N ASP A 672 -8.55 1.99 -4.51
CA ASP A 672 -8.95 0.93 -5.44
C ASP A 672 -9.68 -0.19 -4.70
N GLY A 673 -10.82 -0.62 -5.24
CA GLY A 673 -11.61 -1.71 -4.68
C GLY A 673 -10.87 -3.06 -4.68
N ALA A 674 -9.98 -3.31 -5.63
CA ALA A 674 -9.15 -4.51 -5.67
C ALA A 674 -8.09 -4.49 -4.54
N ASP A 675 -7.49 -3.34 -4.25
CA ASP A 675 -6.55 -3.18 -3.15
C ASP A 675 -7.26 -3.24 -1.79
N LEU A 676 -8.50 -2.77 -1.71
CA LEU A 676 -9.32 -2.88 -0.50
C LEU A 676 -9.60 -4.35 -0.14
N GLU A 677 -9.89 -5.21 -1.13
CA GLU A 677 -10.06 -6.66 -0.88
C GLU A 677 -8.77 -7.34 -0.39
N LYS A 678 -7.59 -6.87 -0.83
CA LYS A 678 -6.30 -7.36 -0.31
C LYS A 678 -6.14 -7.08 1.19
N LEU A 679 -6.49 -5.87 1.63
CA LEU A 679 -6.38 -5.50 3.04
C LEU A 679 -7.33 -6.27 3.96
N ARG A 680 -8.40 -6.88 3.43
CA ARG A 680 -9.27 -7.76 4.22
C ARG A 680 -8.58 -9.04 4.72
N SER A 681 -7.49 -9.43 4.09
CA SER A 681 -6.69 -10.58 4.49
C SER A 681 -5.38 -10.19 5.20
N MET A 682 -5.28 -8.95 5.71
CA MET A 682 -4.13 -8.53 6.51
C MET A 682 -3.92 -9.42 7.72
N THR A 683 -2.68 -9.74 7.98
CA THR A 683 -2.26 -10.51 9.16
C THR A 683 -1.28 -9.75 10.02
N ASP A 684 -0.47 -8.85 9.41
CA ASP A 684 0.51 -8.06 10.16
C ASP A 684 0.89 -6.78 9.41
N VAL A 685 1.51 -5.84 10.11
CA VAL A 685 2.04 -4.59 9.55
C VAL A 685 3.37 -4.21 10.20
N ALA A 686 4.31 -3.83 9.39
CA ALA A 686 5.50 -3.13 9.87
C ALA A 686 5.49 -1.69 9.33
N VAL A 687 5.84 -0.74 10.19
CA VAL A 687 5.84 0.68 9.86
C VAL A 687 7.28 1.18 9.83
N ASP A 688 7.76 1.53 8.64
CA ASP A 688 9.00 2.27 8.51
C ASP A 688 8.68 3.77 8.64
N GLU A 689 8.69 4.28 9.85
CA GLU A 689 8.41 5.69 10.14
C GLU A 689 9.41 6.63 9.48
N ILE A 690 10.67 6.20 9.36
CA ILE A 690 11.74 6.97 8.74
C ILE A 690 11.58 6.96 7.22
N GLY A 691 11.36 5.80 6.63
CA GLY A 691 11.10 5.63 5.20
C GLY A 691 9.70 6.07 4.77
N GLY A 692 8.77 6.24 5.72
CA GLY A 692 7.37 6.59 5.43
C GLY A 692 6.64 5.52 4.64
N THR A 693 6.84 4.26 5.01
CA THR A 693 6.31 3.12 4.27
C THR A 693 5.59 2.16 5.21
N PHE A 694 4.37 1.79 4.85
CA PHE A 694 3.74 0.60 5.41
C PHE A 694 4.19 -0.63 4.62
N TYR A 695 4.66 -1.64 5.33
CA TYR A 695 4.78 -3.00 4.83
C TYR A 695 3.62 -3.80 5.39
N ILE A 696 2.78 -4.33 4.51
CA ILE A 696 1.52 -4.97 4.87
C ILE A 696 1.59 -6.44 4.49
N LEU A 697 1.54 -7.31 5.48
CA LEU A 697 1.46 -8.75 5.28
C LEU A 697 0.00 -9.15 5.16
N THR A 698 -0.28 -9.96 4.16
CA THR A 698 -1.60 -10.57 3.94
C THR A 698 -1.48 -12.08 3.81
N SER A 699 -2.60 -12.76 3.74
CA SER A 699 -2.60 -14.23 3.55
C SER A 699 -1.97 -14.71 2.24
N ASP A 700 -1.79 -13.83 1.25
CA ASP A 700 -1.35 -14.18 -0.11
C ASP A 700 -0.12 -13.39 -0.61
N ALA A 701 0.24 -12.30 0.04
CA ALA A 701 1.38 -11.49 -0.39
C ALA A 701 1.90 -10.55 0.70
N LEU A 702 3.12 -10.07 0.49
CA LEU A 702 3.66 -8.87 1.14
C LEU A 702 3.49 -7.68 0.19
N TYR A 703 2.90 -6.61 0.70
CA TYR A 703 2.73 -5.34 -0.01
C TYR A 703 3.53 -4.22 0.67
N SER A 704 3.83 -3.18 -0.10
CA SER A 704 4.25 -1.89 0.45
C SER A 704 3.41 -0.77 -0.12
N THR A 705 3.28 0.29 0.68
CA THR A 705 2.66 1.55 0.25
C THR A 705 3.27 2.70 1.03
N ASP A 706 3.40 3.86 0.37
CA ASP A 706 3.85 5.05 1.07
C ASP A 706 2.79 5.49 2.10
N ILE A 707 3.23 5.97 3.25
CA ILE A 707 2.37 6.62 4.25
C ILE A 707 2.11 8.04 3.77
N PRO A 708 0.88 8.36 3.30
CA PRO A 708 0.58 9.70 2.87
C PRO A 708 0.73 10.68 4.04
N GLN A 709 1.42 11.77 3.82
CA GLN A 709 1.51 12.83 4.83
C GLN A 709 0.13 13.49 4.99
N ALA A 710 -0.28 13.74 6.22
CA ALA A 710 -1.45 14.55 6.46
C ALA A 710 -1.21 15.94 5.87
N SER A 711 -2.09 16.36 4.98
CA SER A 711 -2.09 17.69 4.34
C SER A 711 -2.44 18.78 5.35
#